data_440c5a85d3129d486be5a905c57215fa
#
_entry.id   440c5a85d3129d486be5a905c57215fa
#
_cell.length_a   1.000
_cell.length_b   1.000
_cell.length_c   1.000
_cell.angle_alpha   90.00
_cell.angle_beta   90.00
_cell.angle_gamma   90.00
#
_symmetry.space_group_name_H-M   'P 1'
#
loop_
_entity.id
_entity.type
_entity.pdbx_description
1 polymer ?
#
loop_
_entity_poly.entity_id
_entity_poly.type
_entity_poly.pdbx_seq_one_letter_code
_entity_poly.pdbx_strand_id
1 'polypeptide(L)'
;MKIINIGILAHVDAGKTTLTESLLYTSGAIAEQGNVDKGTTRTDTMILERQRGITIQTAVTSFCWNDYKINIVDTPGHMDFLTEAYRSLSVLDGAVLVISAKDGVQAQTRILFNALQKMNIPTIIFVNKIDQNGIDLRRVYQSIKDKLTSDMIVMQEVSLSPKITMTDISDLDKWDMVISGSDALLERYVAEDPLDIQELQYEKCKRTRCCSLFPVYHGSAKDNLGTEKLIEAITETFITETDDIQSELCGYVFKVEYTERKKRLSYLRLYHGTLHLRDTLLLSKKEKIKITEMCIPSNGEIVPADHACPGEIVILADDTLKLNDILGNEKLLPHKTWIDNPMPLLRTTVEPQKPEQREALLNALAEIADTDPLLHFDIDTVTHEIMLSFLGKVQLEVICSLLEEKYHVGVVTKEPSVIYLERPQKKASCTIHIEVPPNPFWASIGLTVTPLPIGSGTQYKSEVSLGYLNQSFQNAVMEGVRYGMEQGLYGWGVTDCQICFDYGVYYSPVSTPADFRFLAPIVLEQALKKAGTQLLEPYLSFTLFAPQEYLSRAYNDAPKYCAIIESTRLEKDEVIFKGEIPARCIGEYRNDLNFYTNGRSVCITELKGYQETSGEPVFQPRRPNSRLDKVRHMFQKIM
;
A
#
# COMPACT_ATOMS: atom_id res chain seq x y z
N MET A 1 13.32 8.41 -28.37
CA MET A 1 13.89 8.56 -26.99
C MET A 1 13.40 7.37 -26.19
N LYS A 2 14.28 6.63 -25.50
CA LYS A 2 13.90 5.50 -24.64
C LYS A 2 13.47 6.02 -23.28
N ILE A 3 12.43 5.42 -22.69
CA ILE A 3 11.86 5.89 -21.43
C ILE A 3 12.14 4.85 -20.35
N ILE A 4 12.60 5.30 -19.18
CA ILE A 4 12.90 4.45 -18.02
C ILE A 4 12.21 5.06 -16.80
N ASN A 5 11.47 4.26 -16.05
CA ASN A 5 10.81 4.66 -14.82
C ASN A 5 11.53 4.05 -13.63
N ILE A 6 12.16 4.86 -12.81
CA ILE A 6 12.93 4.40 -11.65
C ILE A 6 12.29 4.87 -10.35
N GLY A 7 12.43 4.03 -9.32
CA GLY A 7 12.14 4.40 -7.94
C GLY A 7 13.40 4.66 -7.15
N ILE A 8 13.42 5.71 -6.32
CA ILE A 8 14.48 5.93 -5.35
C ILE A 8 13.95 5.57 -3.97
N LEU A 9 14.56 4.55 -3.34
CA LEU A 9 14.15 4.03 -2.05
C LEU A 9 15.29 4.18 -1.04
N ALA A 10 14.96 4.58 0.17
CA ALA A 10 15.95 4.78 1.22
C ALA A 10 15.30 4.66 2.61
N HIS A 11 16.09 4.32 3.62
CA HIS A 11 15.69 4.59 5.00
C HIS A 11 15.74 6.10 5.28
N VAL A 12 15.09 6.53 6.36
CA VAL A 12 15.08 7.92 6.80
C VAL A 12 16.51 8.44 6.94
N ASP A 13 16.77 9.66 6.48
CA ASP A 13 18.09 10.32 6.50
C ASP A 13 19.20 9.67 5.65
N ALA A 14 18.93 8.67 4.81
CA ALA A 14 19.95 8.14 3.89
C ALA A 14 20.34 9.11 2.75
N GLY A 15 19.53 10.15 2.54
CA GLY A 15 19.75 11.18 1.52
C GLY A 15 19.00 10.91 0.21
N LYS A 16 17.79 10.34 0.29
CA LYS A 16 16.92 10.09 -0.87
C LYS A 16 16.64 11.38 -1.66
N THR A 17 16.02 12.38 -1.02
CA THR A 17 15.68 13.66 -1.64
C THR A 17 16.91 14.38 -2.19
N THR A 18 18.03 14.34 -1.44
CA THR A 18 19.31 14.93 -1.90
C THR A 18 19.82 14.24 -3.15
N LEU A 19 19.66 12.90 -3.27
CA LEU A 19 20.06 12.16 -4.47
C LEU A 19 19.16 12.50 -5.65
N THR A 20 17.84 12.62 -5.45
CA THR A 20 16.91 13.06 -6.50
C THR A 20 17.29 14.43 -7.05
N GLU A 21 17.54 15.40 -6.17
CA GLU A 21 18.02 16.75 -6.55
C GLU A 21 19.38 16.70 -7.27
N SER A 22 20.30 15.84 -6.81
CA SER A 22 21.62 15.66 -7.44
C SER A 22 21.51 15.07 -8.85
N LEU A 23 20.61 14.10 -9.09
CA LEU A 23 20.34 13.54 -10.41
C LEU A 23 19.77 14.62 -11.37
N LEU A 24 18.80 15.40 -10.90
CA LEU A 24 18.22 16.51 -11.68
C LEU A 24 19.26 17.60 -11.99
N TYR A 25 20.15 17.92 -11.06
CA TYR A 25 21.21 18.89 -11.26
C TYR A 25 22.28 18.38 -12.24
N THR A 26 22.77 17.15 -12.04
CA THR A 26 23.78 16.52 -12.89
C THR A 26 23.31 16.36 -14.33
N SER A 27 22.03 16.09 -14.53
CA SER A 27 21.42 16.00 -15.88
C SER A 27 21.16 17.36 -16.53
N GLY A 28 21.30 18.47 -15.78
CA GLY A 28 21.00 19.82 -16.26
C GLY A 28 19.50 20.14 -16.31
N ALA A 29 18.63 19.30 -15.72
CA ALA A 29 17.19 19.57 -15.63
C ALA A 29 16.87 20.74 -14.69
N ILE A 30 17.74 21.01 -13.71
CA ILE A 30 17.65 22.15 -12.80
C ILE A 30 18.97 22.92 -12.77
N ALA A 31 18.91 24.24 -12.64
CA ALA A 31 20.09 25.11 -12.64
C ALA A 31 20.86 25.10 -11.31
N GLU A 32 20.16 24.88 -10.19
CA GLU A 32 20.72 24.84 -8.84
C GLU A 32 20.13 23.65 -8.08
N GLN A 33 20.99 22.97 -7.31
CA GLN A 33 20.56 21.84 -6.47
C GLN A 33 19.77 22.38 -5.26
N GLY A 34 18.57 21.85 -5.04
CA GLY A 34 17.76 22.12 -3.85
C GLY A 34 18.45 21.61 -2.57
N ASN A 35 18.19 22.29 -1.45
CA ASN A 35 18.73 21.93 -0.14
C ASN A 35 17.60 21.53 0.81
N VAL A 36 17.65 20.30 1.31
CA VAL A 36 16.65 19.75 2.24
C VAL A 36 16.55 20.59 3.52
N ASP A 37 17.71 20.96 4.10
CA ASP A 37 17.76 21.73 5.35
C ASP A 37 17.17 23.14 5.22
N LYS A 38 17.20 23.70 4.00
CA LYS A 38 16.63 25.01 3.69
C LYS A 38 15.19 24.93 3.16
N GLY A 39 14.65 23.74 2.97
CA GLY A 39 13.31 23.52 2.44
C GLY A 39 13.10 24.00 0.99
N THR A 40 14.17 24.02 0.17
CA THR A 40 14.14 24.48 -1.23
C THR A 40 14.05 23.32 -2.24
N THR A 41 13.80 22.10 -1.78
CA THR A 41 13.66 20.90 -2.61
C THR A 41 12.35 20.91 -3.40
N ARG A 42 12.39 20.37 -4.61
CA ARG A 42 11.20 20.28 -5.49
C ARG A 42 10.30 19.08 -5.19
N THR A 43 10.85 18.03 -4.59
CA THR A 43 10.13 16.77 -4.35
C THR A 43 9.37 16.76 -3.02
N ASP A 44 9.87 17.40 -1.97
CA ASP A 44 9.19 17.47 -0.67
C ASP A 44 8.27 18.71 -0.63
N THR A 45 7.00 18.49 -0.95
CA THR A 45 6.01 19.58 -1.07
C THR A 45 5.31 19.92 0.24
N MET A 46 5.17 18.93 1.17
CA MET A 46 4.45 19.10 2.42
C MET A 46 5.35 19.63 3.54
N ILE A 47 4.80 20.49 4.41
CA ILE A 47 5.50 21.00 5.60
C ILE A 47 5.90 19.84 6.53
N LEU A 48 4.99 18.84 6.67
CA LEU A 48 5.23 17.67 7.51
C LEU A 48 6.37 16.78 6.98
N GLU A 49 6.50 16.61 5.66
CA GLU A 49 7.63 15.92 5.03
C GLU A 49 8.96 16.58 5.41
N ARG A 50 9.01 17.90 5.29
CA ARG A 50 10.20 18.70 5.63
C ARG A 50 10.54 18.67 7.11
N GLN A 51 9.54 18.73 7.99
CA GLN A 51 9.74 18.71 9.45
C GLN A 51 10.20 17.34 9.96
N ARG A 52 9.72 16.25 9.37
CA ARG A 52 10.04 14.88 9.79
C ARG A 52 11.13 14.21 8.97
N GLY A 53 11.54 14.81 7.85
CA GLY A 53 12.51 14.22 6.93
C GLY A 53 12.03 12.94 6.27
N ILE A 54 10.71 12.75 6.12
CA ILE A 54 10.11 11.55 5.51
C ILE A 54 9.27 11.95 4.31
N THR A 55 9.34 11.20 3.23
CA THR A 55 8.42 11.34 2.10
C THR A 55 7.11 10.64 2.46
N ILE A 56 5.99 11.36 2.33
CA ILE A 56 4.64 10.90 2.66
C ILE A 56 3.87 10.57 1.39
N GLN A 57 3.96 11.42 0.37
CA GLN A 57 3.28 11.24 -0.91
C GLN A 57 4.27 10.94 -2.03
N THR A 58 3.84 10.07 -2.95
CA THR A 58 4.60 9.77 -4.17
C THR A 58 4.72 11.02 -5.03
N ALA A 59 5.94 11.45 -5.35
CA ALA A 59 6.22 12.52 -6.29
C ALA A 59 6.75 11.93 -7.61
N VAL A 60 6.41 12.57 -8.73
CA VAL A 60 6.92 12.18 -10.05
C VAL A 60 7.64 13.36 -10.66
N THR A 61 8.89 13.14 -11.04
CA THR A 61 9.71 14.11 -11.78
C THR A 61 10.44 13.40 -12.90
N SER A 62 11.06 14.13 -13.82
CA SER A 62 11.82 13.52 -14.91
C SER A 62 12.99 14.38 -15.34
N PHE A 63 13.96 13.73 -15.98
CA PHE A 63 15.07 14.38 -16.66
C PHE A 63 15.46 13.63 -17.93
N CYS A 64 16.16 14.30 -18.82
CA CYS A 64 16.72 13.71 -20.03
C CYS A 64 18.22 13.50 -19.87
N TRP A 65 18.73 12.33 -20.33
CA TRP A 65 20.15 12.02 -20.38
C TRP A 65 20.46 11.29 -21.66
N ASN A 66 21.22 11.95 -22.55
CA ASN A 66 21.44 11.46 -23.92
C ASN A 66 20.12 11.13 -24.62
N ASP A 67 19.94 9.91 -25.11
CA ASP A 67 18.73 9.44 -25.80
C ASP A 67 17.66 8.86 -24.85
N TYR A 68 17.82 9.04 -23.54
CA TYR A 68 16.91 8.52 -22.52
C TYR A 68 16.12 9.63 -21.83
N LYS A 69 14.85 9.36 -21.58
CA LYS A 69 14.00 10.08 -20.63
C LYS A 69 13.87 9.22 -19.37
N ILE A 70 14.30 9.72 -18.24
CA ILE A 70 14.24 9.01 -16.98
C ILE A 70 13.20 9.69 -16.10
N ASN A 71 12.12 8.96 -15.79
CA ASN A 71 11.14 9.38 -14.82
C ASN A 71 11.54 8.83 -13.45
N ILE A 72 11.59 9.70 -12.46
CA ILE A 72 11.80 9.35 -11.06
C ILE A 72 10.44 9.34 -10.37
N VAL A 73 10.08 8.20 -9.81
CA VAL A 73 8.92 8.03 -8.94
C VAL A 73 9.45 7.96 -7.52
N ASP A 74 9.36 9.07 -6.80
CA ASP A 74 9.79 9.16 -5.42
C ASP A 74 8.75 8.51 -4.50
N THR A 75 9.15 7.44 -3.81
CA THR A 75 8.24 6.58 -3.05
C THR A 75 8.32 6.86 -1.55
N PRO A 76 7.18 6.81 -0.81
CA PRO A 76 7.21 6.87 0.64
C PRO A 76 8.09 5.78 1.25
N GLY A 77 8.92 6.17 2.23
CA GLY A 77 9.78 5.23 2.95
C GLY A 77 9.20 4.70 4.27
N HIS A 78 8.12 5.29 4.78
CA HIS A 78 7.56 4.93 6.08
C HIS A 78 6.58 3.74 6.00
N MET A 79 6.57 2.90 7.04
CA MET A 79 5.80 1.65 7.07
C MET A 79 4.29 1.82 6.94
N ASP A 80 3.72 2.89 7.49
CA ASP A 80 2.27 3.15 7.43
C ASP A 80 1.81 3.53 6.00
N PHE A 81 2.76 3.87 5.10
CA PHE A 81 2.52 4.19 3.68
C PHE A 81 3.03 3.10 2.72
N LEU A 82 3.30 1.91 3.23
CA LEU A 82 3.80 0.79 2.43
C LEU A 82 2.92 0.47 1.22
N THR A 83 1.60 0.59 1.35
CA THR A 83 0.67 0.30 0.25
C THR A 83 0.81 1.31 -0.87
N GLU A 84 1.02 2.59 -0.56
CA GLU A 84 1.33 3.62 -1.56
C GLU A 84 2.70 3.35 -2.19
N ALA A 85 3.70 2.96 -1.38
CA ALA A 85 4.99 2.52 -1.89
C ALA A 85 4.84 1.34 -2.85
N TYR A 86 4.10 0.29 -2.51
CA TYR A 86 3.88 -0.86 -3.39
C TYR A 86 3.18 -0.50 -4.70
N ARG A 87 2.19 0.40 -4.69
CA ARG A 87 1.56 0.89 -5.92
C ARG A 87 2.57 1.62 -6.81
N SER A 88 3.37 2.49 -6.22
CA SER A 88 4.43 3.19 -6.93
C SER A 88 5.49 2.23 -7.47
N LEU A 89 5.86 1.20 -6.70
CA LEU A 89 6.79 0.15 -7.13
C LEU A 89 6.27 -0.64 -8.34
N SER A 90 4.96 -0.87 -8.43
CA SER A 90 4.37 -1.66 -9.54
C SER A 90 4.57 -1.03 -10.92
N VAL A 91 4.87 0.26 -10.98
CA VAL A 91 5.05 0.99 -12.25
C VAL A 91 6.52 1.25 -12.60
N LEU A 92 7.48 0.65 -11.87
CA LEU A 92 8.90 0.86 -12.09
C LEU A 92 9.52 -0.16 -13.05
N ASP A 93 10.53 0.28 -13.80
CA ASP A 93 11.41 -0.56 -14.59
C ASP A 93 12.62 -1.02 -13.76
N GLY A 94 13.01 -0.23 -12.77
CA GLY A 94 14.07 -0.53 -11.82
C GLY A 94 14.08 0.40 -10.63
N ALA A 95 14.89 0.08 -9.63
CA ALA A 95 14.99 0.84 -8.40
C ALA A 95 16.44 1.13 -8.01
N VAL A 96 16.66 2.28 -7.38
CA VAL A 96 17.90 2.65 -6.71
C VAL A 96 17.67 2.59 -5.20
N LEU A 97 18.30 1.62 -4.54
CA LEU A 97 18.26 1.49 -3.09
C LEU A 97 19.44 2.24 -2.47
N VAL A 98 19.14 3.34 -1.78
CA VAL A 98 20.15 4.22 -1.17
C VAL A 98 20.48 3.76 0.25
N ILE A 99 21.76 3.57 0.53
CA ILE A 99 22.29 3.18 1.83
C ILE A 99 23.26 4.26 2.30
N SER A 100 23.11 4.76 3.52
CA SER A 100 24.08 5.68 4.10
C SER A 100 25.39 4.94 4.45
N ALA A 101 26.53 5.44 3.97
CA ALA A 101 27.83 4.87 4.29
C ALA A 101 28.16 4.91 5.78
N LYS A 102 27.58 5.86 6.52
CA LYS A 102 27.73 6.01 7.97
C LYS A 102 26.90 5.00 8.75
N ASP A 103 25.62 4.85 8.36
CA ASP A 103 24.64 4.08 9.14
C ASP A 103 24.56 2.61 8.69
N GLY A 104 25.03 2.30 7.47
CA GLY A 104 24.95 0.97 6.88
C GLY A 104 23.51 0.52 6.61
N VAL A 105 23.30 -0.78 6.55
CA VAL A 105 21.98 -1.38 6.33
C VAL A 105 21.14 -1.30 7.60
N GLN A 106 20.08 -0.53 7.55
CA GLN A 106 19.08 -0.39 8.59
C GLN A 106 17.92 -1.39 8.39
N ALA A 107 17.11 -1.63 9.42
CA ALA A 107 15.97 -2.54 9.31
C ALA A 107 14.97 -2.11 8.23
N GLN A 108 14.73 -0.81 8.07
CA GLN A 108 13.88 -0.27 7.02
C GLN A 108 14.44 -0.56 5.60
N THR A 109 15.76 -0.50 5.43
CA THR A 109 16.43 -0.87 4.18
C THR A 109 16.15 -2.33 3.79
N ARG A 110 16.13 -3.25 4.79
CA ARG A 110 15.78 -4.67 4.56
C ARG A 110 14.35 -4.84 4.07
N ILE A 111 13.41 -4.09 4.65
CA ILE A 111 11.99 -4.15 4.26
C ILE A 111 11.82 -3.73 2.81
N LEU A 112 12.41 -2.58 2.47
CA LEU A 112 12.35 -2.05 1.10
C LEU A 112 13.01 -3.02 0.11
N PHE A 113 14.16 -3.59 0.45
CA PHE A 113 14.84 -4.57 -0.38
C PHE A 113 14.00 -5.85 -0.58
N ASN A 114 13.41 -6.38 0.50
CA ASN A 114 12.52 -7.55 0.42
C ASN A 114 11.27 -7.26 -0.44
N ALA A 115 10.72 -6.04 -0.37
CA ALA A 115 9.62 -5.63 -1.23
C ALA A 115 10.03 -5.62 -2.71
N LEU A 116 11.20 -5.06 -3.03
CA LEU A 116 11.76 -5.05 -4.38
C LEU A 116 11.97 -6.48 -4.91
N GLN A 117 12.52 -7.38 -4.10
CA GLN A 117 12.70 -8.78 -4.47
C GLN A 117 11.37 -9.51 -4.69
N LYS A 118 10.39 -9.36 -3.80
CA LYS A 118 9.05 -9.96 -3.94
C LYS A 118 8.37 -9.53 -5.24
N MET A 119 8.58 -8.29 -5.66
CA MET A 119 7.99 -7.71 -6.88
C MET A 119 8.87 -7.94 -8.13
N ASN A 120 10.01 -8.63 -8.00
CA ASN A 120 10.98 -8.82 -9.07
C ASN A 120 11.37 -7.50 -9.75
N ILE A 121 11.70 -6.47 -8.95
CA ILE A 121 12.15 -5.17 -9.46
C ILE A 121 13.66 -5.14 -9.50
N PRO A 122 14.28 -4.97 -10.68
CA PRO A 122 15.72 -4.82 -10.83
C PRO A 122 16.23 -3.69 -9.93
N THR A 123 17.31 -3.95 -9.17
CA THR A 123 17.75 -3.00 -8.14
C THR A 123 19.24 -2.73 -8.23
N ILE A 124 19.61 -1.46 -8.23
CA ILE A 124 20.97 -0.94 -8.04
C ILE A 124 21.08 -0.43 -6.61
N ILE A 125 22.16 -0.76 -5.92
CA ILE A 125 22.46 -0.24 -4.58
C ILE A 125 23.39 0.96 -4.72
N PHE A 126 23.02 2.08 -4.08
CA PHE A 126 23.86 3.28 -4.05
C PHE A 126 24.27 3.62 -2.62
N VAL A 127 25.58 3.50 -2.34
CA VAL A 127 26.17 3.84 -1.04
C VAL A 127 26.48 5.34 -1.02
N ASN A 128 25.60 6.10 -0.36
CA ASN A 128 25.63 7.55 -0.28
C ASN A 128 26.40 8.06 0.94
N LYS A 129 26.74 9.35 0.96
CA LYS A 129 27.42 10.07 2.07
C LYS A 129 28.85 9.58 2.32
N ILE A 130 29.57 9.20 1.28
CA ILE A 130 30.99 8.81 1.41
C ILE A 130 31.93 9.98 1.75
N ASP A 131 31.43 11.22 1.69
CA ASP A 131 32.09 12.46 2.07
C ASP A 131 32.24 12.64 3.60
N GLN A 132 31.50 11.87 4.40
CA GLN A 132 31.54 11.99 5.85
C GLN A 132 32.80 11.39 6.45
N ASN A 133 33.23 11.94 7.59
CA ASN A 133 34.42 11.46 8.30
C ASN A 133 34.17 10.12 9.01
N GLY A 134 35.19 9.24 9.02
CA GLY A 134 35.17 7.98 9.79
C GLY A 134 34.39 6.83 9.12
N ILE A 135 34.19 6.90 7.81
CA ILE A 135 33.53 5.85 7.03
C ILE A 135 34.48 4.67 6.81
N ASP A 136 33.97 3.47 7.02
CA ASP A 136 34.59 2.20 6.67
C ASP A 136 33.68 1.45 5.66
N LEU A 137 34.03 1.54 4.38
CA LEU A 137 33.29 0.88 3.29
C LEU A 137 33.29 -0.64 3.41
N ARG A 138 34.36 -1.26 3.98
CA ARG A 138 34.39 -2.72 4.19
C ARG A 138 33.29 -3.17 5.14
N ARG A 139 33.06 -2.37 6.19
CA ARG A 139 31.97 -2.62 7.14
C ARG A 139 30.58 -2.45 6.47
N VAL A 140 30.43 -1.49 5.56
CA VAL A 140 29.21 -1.31 4.78
C VAL A 140 28.94 -2.50 3.87
N TYR A 141 29.95 -2.97 3.12
CA TYR A 141 29.81 -4.15 2.26
C TYR A 141 29.48 -5.42 3.06
N GLN A 142 30.12 -5.59 4.22
CA GLN A 142 29.79 -6.70 5.10
C GLN A 142 28.35 -6.61 5.61
N SER A 143 27.88 -5.42 5.94
CA SER A 143 26.49 -5.19 6.34
C SER A 143 25.49 -5.52 5.21
N ILE A 144 25.83 -5.18 3.95
CA ILE A 144 25.00 -5.54 2.78
C ILE A 144 24.97 -7.06 2.61
N LYS A 145 26.14 -7.72 2.64
CA LYS A 145 26.24 -9.18 2.51
C LYS A 145 25.48 -9.94 3.60
N ASP A 146 25.61 -9.50 4.84
CA ASP A 146 25.01 -10.19 5.98
C ASP A 146 23.49 -9.92 6.06
N LYS A 147 23.03 -8.71 5.71
CA LYS A 147 21.68 -8.25 6.00
C LYS A 147 20.76 -8.16 4.79
N LEU A 148 21.27 -8.04 3.57
CA LEU A 148 20.46 -7.97 2.35
C LEU A 148 20.69 -9.17 1.44
N THR A 149 21.89 -9.26 0.85
CA THR A 149 22.20 -10.32 -0.11
C THR A 149 23.71 -10.52 -0.26
N SER A 150 24.12 -11.78 -0.42
CA SER A 150 25.50 -12.12 -0.82
C SER A 150 25.75 -11.86 -2.31
N ASP A 151 24.68 -11.82 -3.12
CA ASP A 151 24.74 -11.69 -4.58
C ASP A 151 24.91 -10.21 -4.99
N MET A 152 25.99 -9.59 -4.54
CA MET A 152 26.34 -8.20 -4.84
C MET A 152 27.70 -8.09 -5.50
N ILE A 153 27.84 -7.10 -6.37
CA ILE A 153 29.12 -6.75 -6.99
C ILE A 153 29.41 -5.27 -6.78
N VAL A 154 30.62 -4.96 -6.26
CA VAL A 154 31.08 -3.56 -6.07
C VAL A 154 31.67 -3.08 -7.38
N MET A 155 31.09 -2.04 -7.98
CA MET A 155 31.45 -1.58 -9.33
C MET A 155 32.59 -0.57 -9.36
N GLN A 156 32.99 -0.05 -8.21
CA GLN A 156 34.01 1.01 -8.12
C GLN A 156 34.98 0.75 -7.00
N GLU A 157 36.27 1.01 -7.25
CA GLU A 157 37.26 1.16 -6.20
C GLU A 157 37.20 2.58 -5.64
N VAL A 158 37.04 2.69 -4.35
CA VAL A 158 36.91 3.98 -3.65
C VAL A 158 38.05 4.16 -2.66
N SER A 159 38.82 5.25 -2.83
CA SER A 159 39.79 5.71 -1.84
C SER A 159 39.24 6.98 -1.18
N LEU A 160 39.16 6.99 0.15
CA LEU A 160 38.58 8.10 0.92
C LEU A 160 39.63 9.14 1.37
N SER A 161 40.93 8.83 1.29
CA SER A 161 41.99 9.72 1.79
C SER A 161 43.20 9.70 0.85
N PRO A 162 43.89 10.82 0.58
CA PRO A 162 43.64 12.18 1.11
C PRO A 162 42.50 12.92 0.42
N LYS A 163 42.06 12.47 -0.75
CA LYS A 163 40.91 12.99 -1.52
C LYS A 163 40.10 11.78 -1.98
N ILE A 164 38.77 11.95 -2.00
CA ILE A 164 37.89 10.90 -2.52
C ILE A 164 38.19 10.71 -4.00
N THR A 165 38.57 9.47 -4.36
CA THR A 165 38.73 9.04 -5.76
C THR A 165 37.96 7.77 -5.97
N MET A 166 37.32 7.66 -7.13
CA MET A 166 36.54 6.50 -7.55
C MET A 166 36.98 6.11 -8.96
N THR A 167 37.29 4.83 -9.12
CA THR A 167 37.66 4.23 -10.41
C THR A 167 36.84 2.98 -10.64
N ASP A 168 36.45 2.74 -11.87
CA ASP A 168 35.68 1.54 -12.21
C ASP A 168 36.60 0.31 -12.07
N ILE A 169 35.99 -0.83 -11.72
CA ILE A 169 36.73 -2.09 -11.63
C ILE A 169 37.20 -2.55 -13.03
N SER A 170 38.49 -2.83 -13.15
CA SER A 170 39.13 -3.35 -14.38
C SER A 170 39.66 -4.77 -14.22
N ASP A 171 39.95 -5.20 -12.99
CA ASP A 171 40.54 -6.50 -12.71
C ASP A 171 39.49 -7.62 -12.81
N LEU A 172 39.79 -8.68 -13.57
CA LEU A 172 38.87 -9.82 -13.75
C LEU A 172 38.48 -10.52 -12.44
N ASP A 173 39.39 -10.57 -11.47
CA ASP A 173 39.14 -11.17 -10.15
C ASP A 173 37.97 -10.50 -9.39
N LYS A 174 37.67 -9.25 -9.72
CA LYS A 174 36.54 -8.53 -9.11
C LYS A 174 35.19 -8.84 -9.75
N TRP A 175 35.21 -9.53 -10.89
CA TRP A 175 34.02 -9.99 -11.61
C TRP A 175 33.60 -11.41 -11.25
N ASP A 176 34.19 -12.02 -10.23
CA ASP A 176 33.92 -13.39 -9.78
C ASP A 176 32.43 -13.69 -9.66
N MET A 177 31.62 -12.77 -9.09
CA MET A 177 30.18 -12.93 -8.93
C MET A 177 29.43 -12.97 -10.26
N VAL A 178 29.95 -12.32 -11.29
CA VAL A 178 29.36 -12.34 -12.64
C VAL A 178 29.79 -13.62 -13.35
N ILE A 179 31.06 -13.97 -13.30
CA ILE A 179 31.65 -15.14 -13.96
C ILE A 179 31.06 -16.43 -13.38
N SER A 180 31.05 -16.57 -12.06
CA SER A 180 30.53 -17.77 -11.36
C SER A 180 29.00 -17.97 -11.53
N GLY A 181 28.28 -16.94 -11.90
CA GLY A 181 26.83 -17.01 -12.11
C GLY A 181 26.42 -17.33 -13.55
N SER A 182 27.36 -17.55 -14.46
CA SER A 182 27.11 -17.93 -15.86
C SER A 182 28.01 -19.11 -16.26
N ASP A 183 27.41 -20.27 -16.55
CA ASP A 183 28.15 -21.47 -16.92
C ASP A 183 29.09 -21.23 -18.10
N ALA A 184 28.63 -20.46 -19.12
CA ALA A 184 29.40 -20.15 -20.32
C ALA A 184 30.64 -19.28 -20.02
N LEU A 185 30.53 -18.29 -19.11
CA LEU A 185 31.64 -17.45 -18.70
C LEU A 185 32.61 -18.22 -17.79
N LEU A 186 32.07 -19.08 -16.91
CA LEU A 186 32.85 -19.90 -15.99
C LEU A 186 33.71 -20.94 -16.76
N GLU A 187 33.13 -21.63 -17.76
CA GLU A 187 33.86 -22.56 -18.62
C GLU A 187 35.04 -21.88 -19.35
N ARG A 188 34.80 -20.69 -19.91
CA ARG A 188 35.84 -19.91 -20.59
C ARG A 188 36.91 -19.41 -19.60
N TYR A 189 36.53 -18.97 -18.42
CA TYR A 189 37.47 -18.53 -17.38
C TYR A 189 38.38 -19.67 -16.91
N VAL A 190 37.80 -20.87 -16.71
CA VAL A 190 38.59 -22.07 -16.33
C VAL A 190 39.48 -22.54 -17.49
N ALA A 191 39.06 -22.33 -18.74
CA ALA A 191 39.88 -22.65 -19.93
C ALA A 191 40.95 -21.59 -20.22
N GLU A 192 41.07 -20.54 -19.39
CA GLU A 192 41.97 -19.40 -19.59
C GLU A 192 41.72 -18.63 -20.91
N ASP A 193 40.49 -18.73 -21.45
CA ASP A 193 40.09 -17.96 -22.61
C ASP A 193 39.86 -16.48 -22.21
N PRO A 194 40.27 -15.51 -23.05
CA PRO A 194 40.10 -14.10 -22.74
C PRO A 194 38.62 -13.72 -22.64
N LEU A 195 38.25 -13.07 -21.52
CA LEU A 195 36.93 -12.51 -21.32
C LEU A 195 36.96 -11.00 -21.59
N ASP A 196 35.95 -10.52 -22.35
CA ASP A 196 35.78 -9.09 -22.62
C ASP A 196 34.98 -8.43 -21.49
N ILE A 197 35.43 -7.27 -21.04
CA ILE A 197 34.74 -6.46 -20.02
C ILE A 197 33.30 -6.12 -20.50
N GLN A 198 33.07 -5.93 -21.79
CA GLN A 198 31.73 -5.67 -22.35
C GLN A 198 30.79 -6.86 -22.17
N GLU A 199 31.29 -8.10 -22.35
CA GLU A 199 30.51 -9.32 -22.07
C GLU A 199 30.14 -9.43 -20.59
N LEU A 200 31.09 -9.12 -19.70
CA LEU A 200 30.85 -9.11 -18.25
C LEU A 200 29.82 -8.05 -17.84
N GLN A 201 29.90 -6.86 -18.44
CA GLN A 201 28.91 -5.80 -18.21
C GLN A 201 27.52 -6.21 -18.72
N TYR A 202 27.44 -6.83 -19.89
CA TYR A 202 26.17 -7.35 -20.43
C TYR A 202 25.55 -8.41 -19.48
N GLU A 203 26.32 -9.40 -19.03
CA GLU A 203 25.83 -10.43 -18.13
C GLU A 203 25.46 -9.86 -16.76
N LYS A 204 26.21 -8.89 -16.21
CA LYS A 204 25.83 -8.11 -15.02
C LYS A 204 24.44 -7.50 -15.20
N CYS A 205 24.22 -6.77 -16.29
CA CYS A 205 22.94 -6.11 -16.55
C CYS A 205 21.80 -7.12 -16.67
N LYS A 206 22.00 -8.22 -17.39
CA LYS A 206 21.04 -9.31 -17.54
C LYS A 206 20.67 -9.92 -16.18
N ARG A 207 21.63 -10.25 -15.35
CA ARG A 207 21.41 -10.81 -14.01
C ARG A 207 20.75 -9.81 -13.06
N THR A 208 21.08 -8.52 -13.18
CA THR A 208 20.41 -7.48 -12.39
C THR A 208 18.94 -7.37 -12.78
N ARG A 209 18.61 -7.45 -14.07
CA ARG A 209 17.21 -7.47 -14.55
C ARG A 209 16.42 -8.67 -14.03
N CYS A 210 17.10 -9.81 -13.84
CA CYS A 210 16.51 -11.02 -13.25
C CYS A 210 16.55 -11.03 -11.72
N CYS A 211 16.91 -9.92 -11.06
CA CYS A 211 17.03 -9.80 -9.59
C CYS A 211 17.95 -10.85 -8.94
N SER A 212 18.95 -11.37 -9.69
CA SER A 212 19.92 -12.38 -9.23
C SER A 212 21.32 -11.81 -8.97
N LEU A 213 21.54 -10.51 -9.22
CA LEU A 213 22.77 -9.80 -8.92
C LEU A 213 22.46 -8.32 -8.65
N PHE A 214 23.13 -7.75 -7.66
CA PHE A 214 22.89 -6.37 -7.20
C PHE A 214 24.19 -5.55 -7.29
N PRO A 215 24.33 -4.69 -8.31
CA PRO A 215 25.50 -3.83 -8.44
C PRO A 215 25.48 -2.71 -7.39
N VAL A 216 26.65 -2.43 -6.79
CA VAL A 216 26.85 -1.42 -5.76
C VAL A 216 27.70 -0.29 -6.32
N TYR A 217 27.16 0.91 -6.31
CA TYR A 217 27.82 2.15 -6.67
C TYR A 217 27.95 3.07 -5.47
N HIS A 218 28.86 4.05 -5.54
CA HIS A 218 29.19 4.92 -4.43
C HIS A 218 29.07 6.38 -4.84
N GLY A 219 28.81 7.25 -3.84
CA GLY A 219 28.85 8.69 -4.08
C GLY A 219 28.51 9.54 -2.87
N SER A 220 28.54 10.82 -3.10
CA SER A 220 28.02 11.87 -2.23
C SER A 220 27.00 12.69 -3.04
N ALA A 221 25.71 12.47 -2.76
CA ALA A 221 24.64 13.23 -3.39
C ALA A 221 24.71 14.73 -3.08
N LYS A 222 25.29 15.09 -1.93
CA LYS A 222 25.52 16.49 -1.53
C LYS A 222 26.53 17.18 -2.43
N ASP A 223 27.61 16.47 -2.79
CA ASP A 223 28.72 17.03 -3.57
C ASP A 223 28.63 16.65 -5.05
N ASN A 224 27.53 16.03 -5.49
CA ASN A 224 27.30 15.51 -6.83
C ASN A 224 28.36 14.49 -7.30
N LEU A 225 28.97 13.79 -6.35
CA LEU A 225 30.01 12.82 -6.62
C LEU A 225 29.40 11.45 -6.90
N GLY A 226 29.77 10.80 -8.01
CA GLY A 226 29.28 9.48 -8.41
C GLY A 226 27.88 9.45 -9.02
N THR A 227 27.20 10.61 -9.11
CA THR A 227 25.85 10.72 -9.63
C THR A 227 25.79 10.46 -11.13
N GLU A 228 26.75 10.98 -11.90
CA GLU A 228 26.84 10.72 -13.34
C GLU A 228 26.99 9.22 -13.64
N LYS A 229 27.87 8.54 -12.89
CA LYS A 229 28.08 7.10 -13.02
C LYS A 229 26.83 6.29 -12.66
N LEU A 230 26.05 6.76 -11.69
CA LEU A 230 24.77 6.16 -11.35
C LEU A 230 23.77 6.31 -12.50
N ILE A 231 23.70 7.48 -13.17
CA ILE A 231 22.83 7.68 -14.34
C ILE A 231 23.23 6.73 -15.48
N GLU A 232 24.53 6.59 -15.77
CA GLU A 232 25.03 5.61 -16.74
C GLU A 232 24.58 4.19 -16.39
N ALA A 233 24.78 3.77 -15.13
CA ALA A 233 24.38 2.46 -14.65
C ALA A 233 22.87 2.20 -14.78
N ILE A 234 22.02 3.21 -14.51
CA ILE A 234 20.57 3.16 -14.71
C ILE A 234 20.23 2.95 -16.18
N THR A 235 20.83 3.73 -17.08
CA THR A 235 20.56 3.64 -18.52
C THR A 235 21.05 2.35 -19.14
N GLU A 236 22.16 1.77 -18.66
CA GLU A 236 22.66 0.47 -19.11
C GLU A 236 21.80 -0.70 -18.60
N THR A 237 21.36 -0.62 -17.34
CA THR A 237 20.72 -1.75 -16.67
C THR A 237 19.22 -1.84 -16.91
N PHE A 238 18.49 -0.72 -16.85
CA PHE A 238 17.03 -0.71 -16.85
C PHE A 238 16.40 -0.45 -18.23
N ILE A 239 17.12 -0.76 -19.31
CA ILE A 239 16.55 -0.65 -20.67
C ILE A 239 15.36 -1.60 -20.79
N THR A 240 14.18 -1.05 -21.04
CA THR A 240 13.03 -1.79 -21.52
C THR A 240 13.05 -1.82 -23.03
N GLU A 241 12.90 -2.99 -23.63
CA GLU A 241 12.56 -3.09 -25.05
C GLU A 241 11.17 -2.48 -25.19
N THR A 242 11.08 -1.35 -25.91
CA THR A 242 9.78 -0.73 -26.18
C THR A 242 9.05 -1.61 -27.19
N ASP A 243 8.04 -2.31 -26.72
CA ASP A 243 7.13 -3.05 -27.57
C ASP A 243 6.39 -2.14 -28.55
N ASP A 244 5.95 -2.74 -29.64
CA ASP A 244 5.35 -2.14 -30.83
C ASP A 244 4.37 -0.99 -30.51
N ILE A 245 4.67 0.19 -31.03
CA ILE A 245 3.82 1.39 -30.97
C ILE A 245 2.41 1.12 -31.54
N GLN A 246 2.25 0.06 -32.34
CA GLN A 246 0.99 -0.36 -32.97
C GLN A 246 0.16 -1.33 -32.13
N SER A 247 0.59 -1.67 -30.91
CA SER A 247 -0.17 -2.55 -30.02
C SER A 247 -1.42 -1.86 -29.44
N GLU A 248 -2.39 -2.66 -29.00
CA GLU A 248 -3.56 -2.15 -28.28
C GLU A 248 -3.12 -1.37 -27.03
N LEU A 249 -3.87 -0.31 -26.70
CA LEU A 249 -3.58 0.52 -25.54
C LEU A 249 -3.68 -0.30 -24.25
N CYS A 250 -2.68 -0.12 -23.38
CA CYS A 250 -2.71 -0.60 -22.00
C CYS A 250 -2.04 0.42 -21.08
N GLY A 251 -2.81 0.95 -20.12
CA GLY A 251 -2.32 1.89 -19.13
C GLY A 251 -2.89 1.61 -17.73
N TYR A 252 -2.15 1.95 -16.69
CA TYR A 252 -2.49 1.69 -15.29
C TYR A 252 -2.41 2.94 -14.45
N VAL A 253 -3.49 3.27 -13.72
CA VAL A 253 -3.58 4.41 -12.81
C VAL A 253 -3.00 4.04 -11.46
N PHE A 254 -1.84 4.62 -11.10
CA PHE A 254 -1.13 4.31 -9.86
C PHE A 254 -1.21 5.41 -8.79
N LYS A 255 -1.56 6.66 -9.17
CA LYS A 255 -1.67 7.79 -8.25
C LYS A 255 -2.81 8.71 -8.66
N VAL A 256 -3.51 9.25 -7.66
CA VAL A 256 -4.48 10.34 -7.81
C VAL A 256 -4.09 11.44 -6.84
N GLU A 257 -4.17 12.69 -7.26
CA GLU A 257 -3.97 13.84 -6.39
C GLU A 257 -4.90 15.01 -6.75
N TYR A 258 -5.08 15.94 -5.80
CA TYR A 258 -5.84 17.16 -5.99
C TYR A 258 -4.91 18.37 -5.91
N THR A 259 -4.97 19.24 -6.92
CA THR A 259 -4.23 20.52 -6.89
C THR A 259 -4.84 21.47 -5.87
N GLU A 260 -4.14 22.56 -5.54
CA GLU A 260 -4.66 23.65 -4.70
C GLU A 260 -5.99 24.25 -5.23
N ARG A 261 -6.18 24.20 -6.55
CA ARG A 261 -7.43 24.64 -7.21
C ARG A 261 -8.51 23.55 -7.25
N LYS A 262 -8.37 22.49 -6.46
CA LYS A 262 -9.29 21.33 -6.41
C LYS A 262 -9.47 20.59 -7.74
N LYS A 263 -8.51 20.70 -8.66
CA LYS A 263 -8.49 19.95 -9.90
C LYS A 263 -7.91 18.57 -9.61
N ARG A 264 -8.64 17.53 -9.97
CA ARG A 264 -8.24 16.14 -9.82
C ARG A 264 -7.30 15.73 -10.95
N LEU A 265 -6.17 15.13 -10.60
CA LEU A 265 -5.14 14.65 -11.50
C LEU A 265 -4.92 13.15 -11.27
N SER A 266 -4.99 12.36 -12.34
CA SER A 266 -4.73 10.93 -12.32
C SER A 266 -3.43 10.62 -13.04
N TYR A 267 -2.50 9.96 -12.35
CA TYR A 267 -1.21 9.54 -12.90
C TYR A 267 -1.31 8.13 -13.44
N LEU A 268 -1.05 8.00 -14.72
CA LEU A 268 -1.13 6.77 -15.48
C LEU A 268 0.24 6.39 -16.00
N ARG A 269 0.67 5.12 -15.83
CA ARG A 269 1.76 4.57 -16.63
C ARG A 269 1.20 3.91 -17.88
N LEU A 270 1.69 4.32 -19.04
CA LEU A 270 1.37 3.73 -20.34
C LEU A 270 2.35 2.58 -20.62
N TYR A 271 1.84 1.35 -20.74
CA TYR A 271 2.65 0.17 -21.03
C TYR A 271 2.70 -0.13 -22.54
N HIS A 272 1.54 -0.06 -23.21
CA HIS A 272 1.41 -0.37 -24.63
C HIS A 272 0.52 0.65 -25.34
N GLY A 273 0.72 0.78 -26.66
CA GLY A 273 -0.05 1.70 -27.49
C GLY A 273 0.29 3.17 -27.27
N THR A 274 -0.29 4.04 -28.08
CA THR A 274 -0.13 5.49 -27.99
C THR A 274 -1.43 6.13 -27.56
N LEU A 275 -1.36 7.07 -26.62
CA LEU A 275 -2.49 7.85 -26.12
C LEU A 275 -2.47 9.24 -26.76
N HIS A 276 -3.60 9.68 -27.31
CA HIS A 276 -3.72 11.01 -27.91
C HIS A 276 -4.75 11.87 -27.16
N LEU A 277 -4.53 13.16 -27.18
CA LEU A 277 -5.51 14.14 -26.72
C LEU A 277 -6.81 13.99 -27.53
N ARG A 278 -7.96 13.97 -26.85
CA ARG A 278 -9.32 13.75 -27.39
C ARG A 278 -9.67 12.29 -27.69
N ASP A 279 -8.79 11.33 -27.44
CA ASP A 279 -9.17 9.92 -27.53
C ASP A 279 -10.33 9.60 -26.58
N THR A 280 -11.14 8.63 -27.02
CA THR A 280 -12.22 8.07 -26.20
C THR A 280 -11.88 6.62 -25.88
N LEU A 281 -11.60 6.34 -24.64
CA LEU A 281 -11.15 5.06 -24.16
C LEU A 281 -12.25 4.31 -23.39
N LEU A 282 -12.14 2.99 -23.39
CA LEU A 282 -12.97 2.10 -22.58
C LEU A 282 -12.21 1.75 -21.31
N LEU A 283 -12.85 1.99 -20.15
CA LEU A 283 -12.42 1.43 -18.87
C LEU A 283 -12.85 -0.05 -18.78
N SER A 284 -12.15 -0.84 -17.98
CA SER A 284 -12.45 -2.26 -17.72
C SER A 284 -13.92 -2.52 -17.32
N LYS A 285 -14.62 -1.51 -16.79
CA LYS A 285 -16.03 -1.54 -16.38
C LYS A 285 -17.02 -1.09 -17.44
N LYS A 286 -16.62 -0.98 -18.72
CA LYS A 286 -17.43 -0.50 -19.87
C LYS A 286 -17.81 0.98 -19.82
N GLU A 287 -17.26 1.77 -18.93
CA GLU A 287 -17.39 3.22 -18.93
C GLU A 287 -16.47 3.82 -19.99
N LYS A 288 -16.92 4.87 -20.69
CA LYS A 288 -16.13 5.59 -21.68
C LYS A 288 -15.60 6.88 -21.08
N ILE A 289 -14.30 7.08 -21.20
CA ILE A 289 -13.64 8.31 -20.82
C ILE A 289 -13.12 9.03 -22.08
N LYS A 290 -13.26 10.36 -22.10
CA LYS A 290 -12.68 11.20 -23.14
C LYS A 290 -11.52 12.01 -22.56
N ILE A 291 -10.35 11.89 -23.16
CA ILE A 291 -9.14 12.63 -22.74
C ILE A 291 -9.27 14.09 -23.15
N THR A 292 -9.50 14.97 -22.18
CA THR A 292 -9.68 16.41 -22.42
C THR A 292 -8.42 17.23 -22.18
N GLU A 293 -7.58 16.77 -21.27
CA GLU A 293 -6.32 17.41 -20.91
C GLU A 293 -5.30 16.36 -20.50
N MET A 294 -4.11 16.47 -21.06
CA MET A 294 -3.02 15.53 -20.83
C MET A 294 -1.73 16.29 -20.62
N CYS A 295 -0.97 15.89 -19.62
CA CYS A 295 0.37 16.41 -19.33
C CYS A 295 1.35 15.25 -19.13
N ILE A 296 2.64 15.52 -19.28
CA ILE A 296 3.74 14.58 -19.01
C ILE A 296 4.82 15.28 -18.17
N PRO A 297 5.55 14.54 -17.31
CA PRO A 297 6.74 15.08 -16.66
C PRO A 297 7.84 15.33 -17.70
N SER A 298 8.53 16.47 -17.62
CA SER A 298 9.65 16.82 -18.51
C SER A 298 10.60 17.78 -17.82
N ASN A 299 11.87 17.37 -17.63
CA ASN A 299 12.96 18.18 -17.05
C ASN A 299 12.57 18.94 -15.77
N GLY A 300 12.02 18.21 -14.81
CA GLY A 300 11.62 18.74 -13.51
C GLY A 300 10.29 19.52 -13.50
N GLU A 301 9.59 19.62 -14.64
CA GLU A 301 8.30 20.30 -14.78
C GLU A 301 7.22 19.39 -15.35
N ILE A 302 5.97 19.77 -15.19
CA ILE A 302 4.82 19.09 -15.81
C ILE A 302 4.39 19.93 -17.00
N VAL A 303 4.47 19.37 -18.21
CA VAL A 303 4.18 20.06 -19.47
C VAL A 303 2.96 19.46 -20.18
N PRO A 304 2.13 20.28 -20.85
CA PRO A 304 1.06 19.77 -21.71
C PRO A 304 1.60 18.90 -22.84
N ALA A 305 0.86 17.84 -23.18
CA ALA A 305 1.21 16.94 -24.27
C ALA A 305 0.00 16.60 -25.13
N ASP A 306 0.21 16.48 -26.45
CA ASP A 306 -0.84 16.08 -27.39
C ASP A 306 -0.89 14.57 -27.58
N HIS A 307 0.20 13.87 -27.29
CA HIS A 307 0.30 12.41 -27.34
C HIS A 307 1.32 11.91 -26.30
N ALA A 308 1.18 10.64 -25.93
CA ALA A 308 2.10 9.93 -25.07
C ALA A 308 2.40 8.55 -25.63
N CYS A 309 3.66 8.11 -25.50
CA CYS A 309 4.19 6.85 -26.01
C CYS A 309 4.29 5.77 -24.89
N PRO A 310 4.42 4.49 -25.27
CA PRO A 310 4.69 3.42 -24.30
C PRO A 310 5.89 3.74 -23.40
N GLY A 311 5.75 3.45 -22.11
CA GLY A 311 6.74 3.75 -21.08
C GLY A 311 6.52 5.10 -20.37
N GLU A 312 5.74 6.02 -20.93
CA GLU A 312 5.51 7.32 -20.31
C GLU A 312 4.60 7.27 -19.09
N ILE A 313 4.87 8.18 -18.15
CA ILE A 313 3.94 8.56 -17.09
C ILE A 313 3.12 9.73 -17.61
N VAL A 314 1.81 9.54 -17.66
CA VAL A 314 0.85 10.51 -18.19
C VAL A 314 0.00 11.03 -17.03
N ILE A 315 -0.26 12.32 -17.03
CA ILE A 315 -1.09 12.98 -16.03
C ILE A 315 -2.35 13.46 -16.74
N LEU A 316 -3.49 12.89 -16.35
CA LEU A 316 -4.79 13.20 -16.92
C LEU A 316 -5.62 14.01 -15.92
N ALA A 317 -6.23 15.09 -16.40
CA ALA A 317 -7.23 15.81 -15.63
C ALA A 317 -8.60 15.17 -15.89
N ASP A 318 -9.04 14.33 -14.96
CA ASP A 318 -10.27 13.56 -15.07
C ASP A 318 -10.85 13.20 -13.70
N ASP A 319 -12.18 13.31 -13.56
CA ASP A 319 -12.90 13.05 -12.31
C ASP A 319 -13.41 11.61 -12.18
N THR A 320 -13.29 10.79 -13.22
CA THR A 320 -13.87 9.44 -13.29
C THR A 320 -12.86 8.33 -13.03
N LEU A 321 -11.58 8.54 -13.40
CA LEU A 321 -10.52 7.57 -13.21
C LEU A 321 -10.23 7.34 -11.73
N LYS A 322 -10.21 6.09 -11.30
CA LYS A 322 -9.89 5.71 -9.92
C LYS A 322 -8.52 5.07 -9.84
N LEU A 323 -7.97 5.06 -8.65
CA LEU A 323 -6.78 4.26 -8.36
C LEU A 323 -7.00 2.80 -8.76
N ASN A 324 -5.97 2.19 -9.35
CA ASN A 324 -5.97 0.84 -9.87
C ASN A 324 -6.85 0.62 -11.13
N ASP A 325 -7.43 1.66 -11.72
CA ASP A 325 -8.11 1.52 -13.01
C ASP A 325 -7.11 1.20 -14.13
N ILE A 326 -7.56 0.36 -15.06
CA ILE A 326 -6.81 -0.04 -16.24
C ILE A 326 -7.50 0.54 -17.46
N LEU A 327 -6.76 1.27 -18.27
CA LEU A 327 -7.20 1.81 -19.55
C LEU A 327 -6.80 0.86 -20.66
N GLY A 328 -7.77 0.43 -21.47
CA GLY A 328 -7.53 -0.44 -22.60
C GLY A 328 -7.52 -1.94 -22.25
N ASN A 329 -6.57 -2.69 -22.81
CA ASN A 329 -6.54 -4.15 -22.69
C ASN A 329 -5.75 -4.62 -21.45
N GLU A 330 -6.47 -5.07 -20.42
CA GLU A 330 -5.92 -5.58 -19.16
C GLU A 330 -4.95 -6.77 -19.33
N LYS A 331 -5.11 -7.58 -20.40
CA LYS A 331 -4.26 -8.75 -20.64
C LYS A 331 -2.82 -8.40 -21.01
N LEU A 332 -2.59 -7.16 -21.42
CA LEU A 332 -1.26 -6.63 -21.76
C LEU A 332 -0.54 -6.03 -20.55
N LEU A 333 -1.19 -6.00 -19.39
CA LEU A 333 -0.55 -5.51 -18.17
C LEU A 333 0.50 -6.53 -17.72
N PRO A 334 1.74 -6.10 -17.39
CA PRO A 334 2.73 -7.00 -16.81
C PRO A 334 2.18 -7.67 -15.54
N HIS A 335 2.32 -8.99 -15.42
CA HIS A 335 1.95 -9.73 -14.20
C HIS A 335 2.89 -9.38 -13.04
N LYS A 336 2.79 -8.15 -12.55
CA LYS A 336 3.35 -7.78 -11.26
C LYS A 336 2.32 -8.18 -10.21
N THR A 337 2.76 -8.89 -9.20
CA THR A 337 1.92 -9.33 -8.09
C THR A 337 1.17 -8.14 -7.51
N TRP A 338 -0.13 -8.09 -7.74
CA TRP A 338 -1.02 -7.17 -7.06
C TRP A 338 -0.97 -7.50 -5.59
N ILE A 339 -0.63 -6.54 -4.78
CA ILE A 339 -0.74 -6.71 -3.34
C ILE A 339 -2.18 -6.38 -3.01
N ASP A 340 -2.89 -7.36 -2.44
CA ASP A 340 -4.21 -7.13 -1.87
C ASP A 340 -4.12 -5.93 -0.93
N ASN A 341 -4.97 -4.94 -1.15
CA ASN A 341 -5.03 -3.78 -0.26
C ASN A 341 -5.37 -4.27 1.15
N PRO A 342 -4.52 -4.06 2.15
CA PRO A 342 -4.85 -4.45 3.51
C PRO A 342 -6.12 -3.71 3.94
N MET A 343 -7.02 -4.37 4.64
CA MET A 343 -8.18 -3.71 5.20
C MET A 343 -7.75 -2.78 6.35
N PRO A 344 -8.40 -1.62 6.53
CA PRO A 344 -8.13 -0.76 7.67
C PRO A 344 -8.43 -1.50 8.97
N LEU A 345 -7.54 -1.38 9.94
CA LEU A 345 -7.60 -2.12 11.21
C LEU A 345 -8.01 -1.24 12.39
N LEU A 346 -7.82 0.06 12.25
CA LEU A 346 -8.11 1.05 13.28
C LEU A 346 -9.25 1.96 12.84
N ARG A 347 -10.00 2.44 13.83
CA ARG A 347 -11.11 3.36 13.63
C ARG A 347 -11.11 4.44 14.72
N THR A 348 -11.42 5.68 14.33
CA THR A 348 -11.64 6.79 15.27
C THR A 348 -12.79 7.66 14.82
N THR A 349 -13.30 8.49 15.73
CA THR A 349 -14.24 9.56 15.41
C THR A 349 -13.46 10.84 15.15
N VAL A 350 -13.84 11.56 14.10
CA VAL A 350 -13.24 12.85 13.73
C VAL A 350 -14.32 13.93 13.76
N GLU A 351 -14.07 15.00 14.48
CA GLU A 351 -14.97 16.15 14.57
C GLU A 351 -14.21 17.44 14.21
N PRO A 352 -14.84 18.38 13.51
CA PRO A 352 -14.22 19.67 13.26
C PRO A 352 -14.17 20.49 14.56
N GLN A 353 -13.07 21.21 14.80
CA GLN A 353 -12.97 22.12 15.94
C GLN A 353 -14.05 23.21 15.93
N LYS A 354 -14.48 23.61 14.75
CA LYS A 354 -15.58 24.57 14.53
C LYS A 354 -16.74 23.85 13.84
N PRO A 355 -17.94 23.76 14.48
CA PRO A 355 -19.10 23.04 13.91
C PRO A 355 -19.48 23.48 12.49
N GLU A 356 -19.24 24.74 12.15
CA GLU A 356 -19.54 25.33 10.82
C GLU A 356 -18.66 24.72 9.70
N GLN A 357 -17.53 24.14 10.06
CA GLN A 357 -16.59 23.51 9.10
C GLN A 357 -16.93 22.05 8.77
N ARG A 358 -18.08 21.54 9.22
CA ARG A 358 -18.44 20.13 9.02
C ARG A 358 -18.52 19.73 7.54
N GLU A 359 -19.15 20.56 6.70
CA GLU A 359 -19.22 20.30 5.25
C GLU A 359 -17.85 20.36 4.60
N ALA A 360 -17.00 21.31 5.00
CA ALA A 360 -15.63 21.41 4.54
C ALA A 360 -14.81 20.16 4.93
N LEU A 361 -15.01 19.62 6.15
CA LEU A 361 -14.39 18.38 6.62
C LEU A 361 -14.81 17.19 5.76
N LEU A 362 -16.11 17.03 5.48
CA LEU A 362 -16.60 15.91 4.68
C LEU A 362 -16.06 15.95 3.25
N ASN A 363 -16.02 17.12 2.63
CA ASN A 363 -15.44 17.30 1.31
C ASN A 363 -13.93 16.99 1.30
N ALA A 364 -13.20 17.47 2.31
CA ALA A 364 -11.77 17.18 2.45
C ALA A 364 -11.50 15.68 2.66
N LEU A 365 -12.27 15.00 3.52
CA LEU A 365 -12.14 13.56 3.72
C LEU A 365 -12.48 12.76 2.46
N ALA A 366 -13.45 13.19 1.67
CA ALA A 366 -13.79 12.58 0.39
C ALA A 366 -12.62 12.68 -0.61
N GLU A 367 -11.99 13.86 -0.72
CA GLU A 367 -10.81 14.06 -1.55
C GLU A 367 -9.62 13.21 -1.07
N ILE A 368 -9.36 13.14 0.25
CA ILE A 368 -8.27 12.32 0.81
C ILE A 368 -8.55 10.83 0.58
N ALA A 369 -9.79 10.35 0.80
CA ALA A 369 -10.16 8.95 0.56
C ALA A 369 -10.08 8.53 -0.91
N ASP A 370 -10.28 9.46 -1.85
CA ASP A 370 -10.07 9.20 -3.28
C ASP A 370 -8.59 9.02 -3.62
N THR A 371 -7.68 9.66 -2.86
CA THR A 371 -6.23 9.51 -3.03
C THR A 371 -5.65 8.30 -2.30
N ASP A 372 -6.30 7.83 -1.23
CA ASP A 372 -5.88 6.68 -0.44
C ASP A 372 -7.04 5.68 -0.25
N PRO A 373 -7.11 4.58 -1.02
CA PRO A 373 -8.19 3.61 -0.93
C PRO A 373 -8.24 2.83 0.38
N LEU A 374 -7.24 2.97 1.25
CA LEU A 374 -7.22 2.36 2.59
C LEU A 374 -7.89 3.25 3.64
N LEU A 375 -8.13 4.51 3.28
CA LEU A 375 -8.87 5.42 4.12
C LEU A 375 -10.36 5.31 3.80
N HIS A 376 -11.13 4.88 4.78
CA HIS A 376 -12.58 4.88 4.66
C HIS A 376 -13.18 5.78 5.72
N PHE A 377 -14.18 6.56 5.34
CA PHE A 377 -14.97 7.30 6.30
C PHE A 377 -16.45 7.03 6.10
N ASP A 378 -17.18 6.99 7.20
CA ASP A 378 -18.61 6.82 7.28
C ASP A 378 -19.20 7.87 8.21
N ILE A 379 -20.46 8.26 7.96
CA ILE A 379 -21.20 9.14 8.86
C ILE A 379 -22.18 8.27 9.63
N ASP A 380 -22.04 8.25 10.95
CA ASP A 380 -23.05 7.63 11.79
C ASP A 380 -24.40 8.38 11.62
N THR A 381 -25.42 7.65 11.24
CA THR A 381 -26.73 8.25 10.90
C THR A 381 -27.52 8.72 12.12
N VAL A 382 -27.09 8.34 13.34
CA VAL A 382 -27.72 8.76 14.63
C VAL A 382 -27.00 9.89 15.28
N THR A 383 -25.72 9.59 15.61
CA THR A 383 -24.87 10.54 16.32
C THR A 383 -24.36 11.62 15.39
N HIS A 384 -24.49 11.38 14.08
CA HIS A 384 -23.89 12.20 13.02
C HIS A 384 -22.37 12.34 13.17
N GLU A 385 -21.73 11.47 13.96
CA GLU A 385 -20.28 11.43 14.08
C GLU A 385 -19.64 10.95 12.77
N ILE A 386 -18.51 11.53 12.42
CA ILE A 386 -17.72 11.09 11.26
C ILE A 386 -16.73 10.04 11.76
N MET A 387 -16.89 8.82 11.30
CA MET A 387 -16.03 7.69 11.64
C MET A 387 -14.96 7.52 10.56
N LEU A 388 -13.70 7.53 10.96
CA LEU A 388 -12.54 7.36 10.08
C LEU A 388 -11.87 6.03 10.35
N SER A 389 -11.67 5.20 9.33
CA SER A 389 -10.98 3.91 9.39
C SER A 389 -9.65 3.99 8.63
N PHE A 390 -8.55 3.51 9.23
CA PHE A 390 -7.18 3.69 8.74
C PHE A 390 -6.26 2.55 9.24
N LEU A 391 -5.01 2.49 8.73
CA LEU A 391 -4.06 1.43 9.06
C LEU A 391 -3.26 1.67 10.34
N GLY A 392 -2.77 2.89 10.55
CA GLY A 392 -1.82 3.18 11.63
C GLY A 392 -1.92 4.60 12.17
N LYS A 393 -1.37 4.82 13.37
CA LYS A 393 -1.44 6.13 14.05
C LYS A 393 -0.73 7.25 13.27
N VAL A 394 0.38 6.94 12.58
CA VAL A 394 1.09 7.94 11.77
C VAL A 394 0.25 8.37 10.57
N GLN A 395 -0.50 7.45 9.95
CA GLN A 395 -1.45 7.81 8.89
C GLN A 395 -2.52 8.79 9.41
N LEU A 396 -3.06 8.57 10.63
CA LEU A 396 -4.02 9.49 11.24
C LEU A 396 -3.42 10.88 11.48
N GLU A 397 -2.19 10.94 12.01
CA GLU A 397 -1.50 12.22 12.23
C GLU A 397 -1.28 12.98 10.92
N VAL A 398 -0.90 12.28 9.84
CA VAL A 398 -0.75 12.88 8.50
C VAL A 398 -2.08 13.40 7.98
N ILE A 399 -3.17 12.63 8.14
CA ILE A 399 -4.51 13.08 7.74
C ILE A 399 -4.92 14.33 8.51
N CYS A 400 -4.70 14.37 9.82
CA CYS A 400 -4.99 15.56 10.64
C CYS A 400 -4.18 16.78 10.18
N SER A 401 -2.89 16.60 9.89
CA SER A 401 -2.05 17.69 9.37
C SER A 401 -2.49 18.16 7.98
N LEU A 402 -2.85 17.24 7.08
CA LEU A 402 -3.40 17.58 5.76
C LEU A 402 -4.70 18.39 5.87
N LEU A 403 -5.60 17.99 6.77
CA LEU A 403 -6.85 18.70 7.03
C LEU A 403 -6.59 20.13 7.50
N GLU A 404 -5.59 20.33 8.36
CA GLU A 404 -5.25 21.65 8.89
C GLU A 404 -4.48 22.49 7.86
N GLU A 405 -3.42 21.96 7.23
CA GLU A 405 -2.52 22.72 6.35
C GLU A 405 -3.14 23.01 4.97
N LYS A 406 -3.70 21.97 4.32
CA LYS A 406 -4.21 22.07 2.95
C LYS A 406 -5.68 22.53 2.89
N TYR A 407 -6.51 22.00 3.81
CA TYR A 407 -7.95 22.25 3.78
C TYR A 407 -8.39 23.31 4.81
N HIS A 408 -7.49 23.77 5.68
CA HIS A 408 -7.74 24.74 6.74
C HIS A 408 -8.88 24.35 7.69
N VAL A 409 -9.00 23.04 7.95
CA VAL A 409 -9.98 22.45 8.86
C VAL A 409 -9.25 21.82 10.04
N GLY A 410 -9.29 22.50 11.18
CA GLY A 410 -8.80 21.91 12.44
C GLY A 410 -9.77 20.81 12.93
N VAL A 411 -9.23 19.67 13.34
CA VAL A 411 -10.01 18.52 13.79
C VAL A 411 -9.63 18.06 15.18
N VAL A 412 -10.58 17.38 15.85
CA VAL A 412 -10.37 16.64 17.10
C VAL A 412 -10.69 15.20 16.84
N THR A 413 -9.81 14.29 17.26
CA THR A 413 -9.98 12.84 17.14
C THR A 413 -10.14 12.19 18.50
N LYS A 414 -10.98 11.16 18.60
CA LYS A 414 -11.02 10.27 19.76
C LYS A 414 -9.86 9.25 19.71
N GLU A 415 -9.62 8.55 20.80
CA GLU A 415 -8.62 7.47 20.78
C GLU A 415 -9.00 6.39 19.76
N PRO A 416 -8.05 5.96 18.89
CA PRO A 416 -8.31 4.92 17.93
C PRO A 416 -8.64 3.57 18.57
N SER A 417 -9.67 2.90 18.06
CA SER A 417 -10.05 1.54 18.44
C SER A 417 -9.88 0.58 17.25
N VAL A 418 -9.68 -0.71 17.53
CA VAL A 418 -9.63 -1.74 16.48
C VAL A 418 -11.03 -2.05 15.94
N ILE A 419 -11.09 -2.52 14.71
CA ILE A 419 -12.33 -2.97 14.06
C ILE A 419 -12.51 -4.45 14.37
N TYR A 420 -13.57 -4.78 15.10
CA TYR A 420 -13.97 -6.16 15.38
C TYR A 420 -14.91 -6.70 14.31
N LEU A 421 -15.03 -8.02 14.23
CA LEU A 421 -16.02 -8.73 13.42
C LEU A 421 -16.81 -9.69 14.29
N GLU A 422 -17.99 -10.12 13.83
CA GLU A 422 -18.83 -11.10 14.52
C GLU A 422 -18.96 -12.39 13.70
N ARG A 423 -18.83 -13.53 14.36
CA ARG A 423 -19.03 -14.85 13.76
C ARG A 423 -20.12 -15.60 14.49
N PRO A 424 -21.10 -16.21 13.80
CA PRO A 424 -22.07 -17.09 14.44
C PRO A 424 -21.40 -18.29 15.11
N GLN A 425 -21.87 -18.67 16.31
CA GLN A 425 -21.29 -19.80 17.05
C GLN A 425 -21.83 -21.17 16.61
N LYS A 426 -23.12 -21.22 16.24
CA LYS A 426 -23.79 -22.47 15.82
C LYS A 426 -24.77 -22.23 14.70
N LYS A 427 -25.16 -23.32 14.00
CA LYS A 427 -26.21 -23.27 13.00
C LYS A 427 -27.56 -22.96 13.66
N ALA A 428 -28.27 -21.96 13.11
CA ALA A 428 -29.62 -21.61 13.55
C ALA A 428 -30.47 -21.10 12.39
N SER A 429 -31.78 -21.24 12.52
CA SER A 429 -32.74 -20.78 11.52
C SER A 429 -33.84 -19.94 12.17
N CYS A 430 -34.36 -19.01 11.39
CA CYS A 430 -35.55 -18.25 11.76
C CYS A 430 -36.44 -18.05 10.54
N THR A 431 -37.75 -18.26 10.75
CA THR A 431 -38.77 -17.98 9.74
C THR A 431 -39.79 -17.02 10.33
N ILE A 432 -40.11 -15.96 9.61
CA ILE A 432 -41.17 -15.01 9.95
C ILE A 432 -42.22 -15.09 8.84
N HIS A 433 -43.46 -15.33 9.26
CA HIS A 433 -44.57 -15.56 8.34
C HIS A 433 -45.38 -14.27 8.14
N ILE A 434 -45.97 -14.13 6.94
CA ILE A 434 -46.93 -13.11 6.58
C ILE A 434 -48.18 -13.25 7.48
N GLU A 435 -48.84 -12.14 7.80
CA GLU A 435 -50.04 -12.08 8.65
C GLU A 435 -49.89 -12.64 10.07
N VAL A 436 -48.67 -12.96 10.47
CA VAL A 436 -48.39 -13.39 11.86
C VAL A 436 -47.73 -12.24 12.61
N PRO A 437 -48.42 -11.66 13.64
CA PRO A 437 -47.85 -10.60 14.44
C PRO A 437 -46.50 -11.04 15.06
N PRO A 438 -45.50 -10.14 15.13
CA PRO A 438 -45.52 -8.69 14.87
C PRO A 438 -45.10 -8.29 13.45
N ASN A 439 -45.16 -9.20 12.45
CA ASN A 439 -44.75 -8.90 11.08
C ASN A 439 -45.68 -7.87 10.41
N PRO A 440 -45.21 -6.65 10.13
CA PRO A 440 -46.02 -5.64 9.43
C PRO A 440 -45.88 -5.71 7.90
N PHE A 441 -45.03 -6.60 7.38
CA PHE A 441 -44.72 -6.73 5.96
C PHE A 441 -45.50 -7.83 5.30
N TRP A 442 -45.86 -7.63 4.03
CA TRP A 442 -46.53 -8.63 3.19
C TRP A 442 -45.54 -9.60 2.57
N ALA A 443 -44.69 -10.19 3.42
CA ALA A 443 -43.65 -11.15 3.01
C ALA A 443 -43.46 -12.23 4.11
N SER A 444 -43.17 -13.47 3.70
CA SER A 444 -42.60 -14.50 4.58
C SER A 444 -41.17 -14.76 4.16
N ILE A 445 -40.25 -14.83 5.11
CA ILE A 445 -38.84 -15.13 4.88
C ILE A 445 -38.34 -16.13 5.91
N GLY A 446 -37.67 -17.19 5.44
CA GLY A 446 -36.88 -18.11 6.26
C GLY A 446 -35.42 -17.99 5.90
N LEU A 447 -34.57 -17.79 6.90
CA LEU A 447 -33.11 -17.75 6.77
C LEU A 447 -32.46 -18.73 7.73
N THR A 448 -31.51 -19.50 7.20
CA THR A 448 -30.62 -20.35 7.99
C THR A 448 -29.21 -19.80 7.94
N VAL A 449 -28.63 -19.56 9.13
CA VAL A 449 -27.24 -19.11 9.31
C VAL A 449 -26.41 -20.31 9.73
N THR A 450 -25.31 -20.57 9.03
CA THR A 450 -24.37 -21.68 9.33
C THR A 450 -22.97 -21.08 9.47
N PRO A 451 -22.27 -21.30 10.61
CA PRO A 451 -20.89 -20.83 10.76
C PRO A 451 -19.95 -21.56 9.81
N LEU A 452 -18.98 -20.84 9.27
CA LEU A 452 -17.88 -21.34 8.46
C LEU A 452 -16.54 -21.18 9.24
N PRO A 453 -15.46 -21.83 8.80
CA PRO A 453 -14.13 -21.59 9.38
C PRO A 453 -13.75 -20.10 9.32
N ILE A 454 -12.93 -19.65 10.28
CA ILE A 454 -12.42 -18.27 10.30
C ILE A 454 -11.64 -17.99 9.01
N GLY A 455 -11.87 -16.82 8.41
CA GLY A 455 -11.27 -16.44 7.13
C GLY A 455 -12.01 -16.90 5.88
N SER A 456 -13.15 -17.60 6.04
CA SER A 456 -13.97 -18.06 4.89
C SER A 456 -14.83 -16.96 4.26
N GLY A 457 -14.96 -15.82 4.96
CA GLY A 457 -15.84 -14.74 4.54
C GLY A 457 -17.32 -15.13 4.57
N THR A 458 -18.13 -14.39 3.86
CA THR A 458 -19.58 -14.54 3.83
C THR A 458 -20.05 -15.15 2.54
N GLN A 459 -20.92 -16.14 2.64
CA GLN A 459 -21.57 -16.80 1.51
C GLN A 459 -23.09 -16.63 1.59
N TYR A 460 -23.72 -16.28 0.48
CA TYR A 460 -25.17 -16.26 0.37
C TYR A 460 -25.65 -17.29 -0.66
N LYS A 461 -26.66 -18.08 -0.28
CA LYS A 461 -27.28 -19.09 -1.14
C LYS A 461 -28.79 -18.95 -1.07
N SER A 462 -29.49 -19.06 -2.20
CA SER A 462 -30.95 -19.20 -2.24
C SER A 462 -31.30 -20.65 -2.63
N GLU A 463 -32.15 -21.28 -1.85
CA GLU A 463 -32.76 -22.59 -2.15
C GLU A 463 -34.22 -22.48 -2.62
N VAL A 464 -34.76 -21.24 -2.60
CA VAL A 464 -36.10 -20.94 -3.11
C VAL A 464 -36.06 -20.89 -4.64
N SER A 465 -36.89 -21.66 -5.30
CA SER A 465 -36.93 -21.70 -6.77
C SER A 465 -37.49 -20.43 -7.38
N LEU A 466 -36.95 -20.01 -8.54
CA LEU A 466 -37.42 -18.85 -9.29
C LEU A 466 -38.86 -18.97 -9.79
N GLY A 467 -39.33 -20.20 -9.98
CA GLY A 467 -40.71 -20.45 -10.35
C GLY A 467 -41.70 -20.20 -9.22
N TYR A 468 -41.22 -20.26 -7.97
CA TYR A 468 -42.04 -20.05 -6.79
C TYR A 468 -41.96 -18.60 -6.29
N LEU A 469 -40.78 -18.00 -6.29
CA LEU A 469 -40.54 -16.61 -5.91
C LEU A 469 -39.66 -15.95 -6.99
N ASN A 470 -40.18 -14.91 -7.63
CA ASN A 470 -39.50 -14.28 -8.75
C ASN A 470 -38.18 -13.60 -8.37
N GLN A 471 -37.33 -13.33 -9.36
CA GLN A 471 -35.98 -12.78 -9.17
C GLN A 471 -35.95 -11.46 -8.41
N SER A 472 -36.97 -10.60 -8.60
CA SER A 472 -36.99 -9.28 -7.95
C SER A 472 -37.14 -9.38 -6.42
N PHE A 473 -37.94 -10.33 -5.94
CA PHE A 473 -38.07 -10.61 -4.51
C PHE A 473 -36.81 -11.27 -3.94
N GLN A 474 -36.20 -12.22 -4.66
CA GLN A 474 -34.97 -12.86 -4.22
C GLN A 474 -33.80 -11.86 -4.14
N ASN A 475 -33.68 -10.94 -5.11
CA ASN A 475 -32.70 -9.86 -5.06
C ASN A 475 -32.96 -8.94 -3.85
N ALA A 476 -34.21 -8.63 -3.55
CA ALA A 476 -34.55 -7.81 -2.39
C ALA A 476 -34.19 -8.49 -1.05
N VAL A 477 -34.35 -9.82 -0.95
CA VAL A 477 -33.88 -10.58 0.22
C VAL A 477 -32.35 -10.49 0.33
N MET A 478 -31.63 -10.71 -0.76
CA MET A 478 -30.18 -10.64 -0.78
C MET A 478 -29.66 -9.25 -0.36
N GLU A 479 -30.25 -8.18 -0.87
CA GLU A 479 -29.93 -6.81 -0.47
C GLU A 479 -30.20 -6.57 1.02
N GLY A 480 -31.35 -7.03 1.53
CA GLY A 480 -31.68 -6.93 2.95
C GLY A 480 -30.76 -7.75 3.86
N VAL A 481 -30.35 -8.94 3.43
CA VAL A 481 -29.35 -9.75 4.14
C VAL A 481 -27.99 -9.03 4.20
N ARG A 482 -27.50 -8.50 3.07
CA ARG A 482 -26.25 -7.73 3.03
C ARG A 482 -26.28 -6.57 4.03
N TYR A 483 -27.36 -5.80 4.02
CA TYR A 483 -27.54 -4.71 4.97
C TYR A 483 -27.56 -5.20 6.43
N GLY A 484 -28.26 -6.32 6.71
CA GLY A 484 -28.31 -6.89 8.06
C GLY A 484 -26.98 -7.43 8.57
N MET A 485 -26.08 -7.80 7.66
CA MET A 485 -24.74 -8.29 8.02
C MET A 485 -23.74 -7.19 8.35
N GLU A 486 -24.01 -5.96 7.97
CA GLU A 486 -23.14 -4.85 8.33
C GLU A 486 -23.07 -4.64 9.85
N GLN A 487 -24.09 -5.09 10.60
CA GLN A 487 -24.17 -4.93 12.05
C GLN A 487 -24.83 -6.14 12.73
N GLY A 488 -24.01 -6.98 13.38
CA GLY A 488 -24.44 -8.12 14.15
C GLY A 488 -25.02 -7.78 15.53
N LEU A 489 -24.90 -8.70 16.47
CA LEU A 489 -25.49 -8.55 17.83
C LEU A 489 -24.75 -7.53 18.69
N TYR A 490 -23.43 -7.43 18.52
CA TYR A 490 -22.56 -6.46 19.20
C TYR A 490 -22.37 -5.17 18.40
N GLY A 491 -23.00 -5.06 17.24
CA GLY A 491 -22.93 -3.89 16.35
C GLY A 491 -21.79 -3.93 15.32
N TRP A 492 -21.02 -5.00 15.28
CA TRP A 492 -19.92 -5.20 14.33
C TRP A 492 -20.36 -5.99 13.10
N GLY A 493 -19.58 -5.92 12.02
CA GLY A 493 -19.87 -6.66 10.79
C GLY A 493 -19.84 -8.16 10.99
N VAL A 494 -20.81 -8.90 10.43
CA VAL A 494 -20.90 -10.37 10.52
C VAL A 494 -20.11 -11.00 9.39
N THR A 495 -19.27 -11.97 9.71
CA THR A 495 -18.42 -12.70 8.75
C THR A 495 -18.39 -14.22 9.03
N ASP A 496 -17.67 -14.94 8.20
CA ASP A 496 -17.39 -16.38 8.35
C ASP A 496 -18.64 -17.21 8.55
N CYS A 497 -19.63 -16.97 7.69
CA CYS A 497 -20.87 -17.69 7.72
C CYS A 497 -21.50 -17.83 6.34
N GLN A 498 -22.29 -18.90 6.19
CA GLN A 498 -23.19 -19.08 5.07
C GLN A 498 -24.61 -18.74 5.50
N ILE A 499 -25.27 -17.89 4.71
CA ILE A 499 -26.68 -17.55 4.88
C ILE A 499 -27.45 -18.18 3.75
N CYS A 500 -28.38 -19.06 4.11
CA CYS A 500 -29.26 -19.76 3.19
C CYS A 500 -30.66 -19.16 3.26
N PHE A 501 -31.18 -18.70 2.13
CA PHE A 501 -32.57 -18.32 1.97
C PHE A 501 -33.36 -19.59 1.59
N ASP A 502 -34.02 -20.22 2.56
CA ASP A 502 -34.64 -21.53 2.45
C ASP A 502 -36.16 -21.48 2.33
N TYR A 503 -36.81 -20.37 2.72
CA TYR A 503 -38.25 -20.22 2.66
C TYR A 503 -38.66 -18.78 2.29
N GLY A 504 -39.60 -18.64 1.33
CA GLY A 504 -40.14 -17.34 0.94
C GLY A 504 -41.56 -17.47 0.39
N VAL A 505 -42.50 -16.64 0.89
CA VAL A 505 -43.90 -16.58 0.41
C VAL A 505 -44.29 -15.13 0.19
N TYR A 506 -45.00 -14.90 -0.89
CA TYR A 506 -45.59 -13.60 -1.22
C TYR A 506 -47.11 -13.72 -1.43
N TYR A 507 -47.82 -12.61 -1.31
CA TYR A 507 -49.25 -12.52 -1.52
C TYR A 507 -49.55 -11.56 -2.68
N SER A 508 -50.05 -12.10 -3.80
CA SER A 508 -50.38 -11.30 -4.99
C SER A 508 -51.76 -10.65 -4.84
N PRO A 509 -51.94 -9.38 -5.16
CA PRO A 509 -50.98 -8.41 -5.74
C PRO A 509 -50.32 -7.49 -4.69
N VAL A 510 -50.38 -7.80 -3.41
CA VAL A 510 -50.06 -6.88 -2.31
C VAL A 510 -48.54 -6.82 -2.01
N SER A 511 -47.84 -7.94 -2.10
CA SER A 511 -46.41 -8.01 -1.78
C SER A 511 -45.57 -7.21 -2.74
N THR A 512 -44.62 -6.47 -2.19
CA THR A 512 -43.64 -5.69 -2.94
C THR A 512 -42.19 -6.13 -2.62
N PRO A 513 -41.21 -5.88 -3.51
CA PRO A 513 -39.79 -6.13 -3.18
C PRO A 513 -39.34 -5.40 -1.92
N ALA A 514 -39.92 -4.27 -1.59
CA ALA A 514 -39.62 -3.51 -0.38
C ALA A 514 -39.97 -4.28 0.90
N ASP A 515 -41.07 -5.07 0.89
CA ASP A 515 -41.44 -5.90 2.04
C ASP A 515 -40.36 -6.93 2.36
N PHE A 516 -39.83 -7.57 1.34
CA PHE A 516 -38.73 -8.54 1.47
C PHE A 516 -37.43 -7.87 1.91
N ARG A 517 -37.08 -6.71 1.33
CA ARG A 517 -35.87 -5.96 1.66
C ARG A 517 -35.83 -5.53 3.13
N PHE A 518 -36.95 -5.10 3.68
CA PHE A 518 -37.02 -4.65 5.09
C PHE A 518 -37.24 -5.78 6.09
N LEU A 519 -37.87 -6.90 5.69
CA LEU A 519 -38.05 -8.05 6.58
C LEU A 519 -36.75 -8.86 6.74
N ALA A 520 -35.97 -9.03 5.67
CA ALA A 520 -34.78 -9.89 5.66
C ALA A 520 -33.75 -9.56 6.77
N PRO A 521 -33.37 -8.29 7.04
CA PRO A 521 -32.43 -7.98 8.13
C PRO A 521 -32.99 -8.36 9.51
N ILE A 522 -34.30 -8.31 9.71
CA ILE A 522 -34.94 -8.67 10.97
C ILE A 522 -34.90 -10.18 11.17
N VAL A 523 -35.23 -10.96 10.13
CA VAL A 523 -35.14 -12.43 10.16
C VAL A 523 -33.70 -12.87 10.44
N LEU A 524 -32.72 -12.22 9.78
CA LEU A 524 -31.31 -12.47 10.00
C LEU A 524 -30.90 -12.19 11.45
N GLU A 525 -31.32 -11.06 12.02
CA GLU A 525 -31.04 -10.71 13.41
C GLU A 525 -31.60 -11.75 14.38
N GLN A 526 -32.82 -12.24 14.16
CA GLN A 526 -33.41 -13.28 14.99
C GLN A 526 -32.69 -14.63 14.83
N ALA A 527 -32.24 -14.97 13.63
CA ALA A 527 -31.42 -16.15 13.40
C ALA A 527 -30.06 -16.04 14.11
N LEU A 528 -29.42 -14.87 14.05
CA LEU A 528 -28.16 -14.61 14.76
C LEU A 528 -28.34 -14.65 16.30
N LYS A 529 -29.46 -14.14 16.84
CA LYS A 529 -29.76 -14.27 18.28
C LYS A 529 -29.86 -15.72 18.72
N LYS A 530 -30.46 -16.58 17.90
CA LYS A 530 -30.56 -18.02 18.17
C LYS A 530 -29.20 -18.73 17.99
N ALA A 531 -28.40 -18.28 17.02
CA ALA A 531 -27.07 -18.82 16.77
C ALA A 531 -26.06 -18.44 17.86
N GLY A 532 -26.25 -17.26 18.48
CA GLY A 532 -25.21 -16.59 19.23
C GLY A 532 -24.11 -16.10 18.29
N THR A 533 -23.45 -15.01 18.64
CA THR A 533 -22.27 -14.56 17.93
C THR A 533 -21.10 -14.40 18.89
N GLN A 534 -19.88 -14.54 18.38
CA GLN A 534 -18.64 -14.26 19.10
C GLN A 534 -17.86 -13.18 18.36
N LEU A 535 -17.13 -12.36 19.09
CA LEU A 535 -16.28 -11.33 18.53
C LEU A 535 -14.96 -11.93 18.05
N LEU A 536 -14.53 -11.45 16.90
CA LEU A 536 -13.21 -11.70 16.34
C LEU A 536 -12.43 -10.39 16.37
N GLU A 537 -11.18 -10.44 16.83
CA GLU A 537 -10.25 -9.32 16.78
C GLU A 537 -9.16 -9.55 15.73
N PRO A 538 -8.66 -8.50 15.06
CA PRO A 538 -7.57 -8.65 14.10
C PRO A 538 -6.26 -8.99 14.81
N TYR A 539 -5.56 -10.02 14.30
CA TYR A 539 -4.22 -10.41 14.73
C TYR A 539 -3.21 -10.07 13.63
N LEU A 540 -2.09 -9.54 14.06
CA LEU A 540 -0.97 -9.21 13.20
C LEU A 540 0.13 -10.25 13.40
N SER A 541 0.70 -10.76 12.31
CA SER A 541 2.03 -11.33 12.36
C SER A 541 3.03 -10.21 12.51
N PHE A 542 4.01 -10.36 13.39
CA PHE A 542 5.07 -9.36 13.52
C PHE A 542 6.46 -9.97 13.33
N THR A 543 7.36 -9.17 12.76
CA THR A 543 8.80 -9.42 12.76
C THR A 543 9.47 -8.23 13.42
N LEU A 544 10.06 -8.47 14.59
CA LEU A 544 10.77 -7.46 15.37
C LEU A 544 12.27 -7.64 15.20
N PHE A 545 12.95 -6.60 14.77
CA PHE A 545 14.41 -6.48 14.76
C PHE A 545 14.81 -5.58 15.92
N ALA A 546 15.69 -6.06 16.80
CA ALA A 546 16.18 -5.30 17.93
C ALA A 546 17.67 -5.62 18.19
N PRO A 547 18.45 -4.68 18.76
CA PRO A 547 19.81 -4.99 19.18
C PRO A 547 19.83 -6.13 20.22
N GLN A 548 20.84 -7.01 20.13
CA GLN A 548 20.95 -8.20 20.99
C GLN A 548 20.91 -7.89 22.49
N GLU A 549 21.42 -6.74 22.91
CA GLU A 549 21.37 -6.27 24.30
C GLU A 549 19.96 -6.18 24.90
N TYR A 550 18.93 -6.02 24.06
CA TYR A 550 17.51 -5.92 24.49
C TYR A 550 16.73 -7.23 24.35
N LEU A 551 17.37 -8.34 23.96
CA LEU A 551 16.73 -9.64 23.75
C LEU A 551 15.85 -10.05 24.94
N SER A 552 16.42 -10.07 26.16
CA SER A 552 15.70 -10.54 27.35
C SER A 552 14.52 -9.63 27.69
N ARG A 553 14.66 -8.32 27.50
CA ARG A 553 13.59 -7.37 27.78
C ARG A 553 12.47 -7.48 26.77
N ALA A 554 12.77 -7.47 25.48
CA ALA A 554 11.79 -7.61 24.41
C ALA A 554 11.00 -8.93 24.51
N TYR A 555 11.68 -10.02 24.90
CA TYR A 555 11.05 -11.32 25.12
C TYR A 555 10.10 -11.31 26.31
N ASN A 556 10.53 -10.73 27.44
CA ASN A 556 9.74 -10.70 28.69
C ASN A 556 8.57 -9.71 28.61
N ASP A 557 8.67 -8.66 27.80
CA ASP A 557 7.60 -7.69 27.61
C ASP A 557 6.49 -8.20 26.67
N ALA A 558 6.80 -9.12 25.75
CA ALA A 558 5.85 -9.62 24.76
C ALA A 558 4.50 -10.14 25.36
N PRO A 559 4.48 -10.93 26.44
CA PRO A 559 3.23 -11.39 27.05
C PRO A 559 2.37 -10.26 27.64
N LYS A 560 2.98 -9.16 28.09
CA LYS A 560 2.25 -7.97 28.59
C LYS A 560 1.33 -7.39 27.51
N TYR A 561 1.73 -7.50 26.26
CA TYR A 561 0.98 -7.03 25.10
C TYR A 561 0.23 -8.17 24.36
N CYS A 562 0.03 -9.30 25.04
CA CYS A 562 -0.61 -10.49 24.45
C CYS A 562 0.11 -10.99 23.18
N ALA A 563 1.40 -10.67 23.02
CA ALA A 563 2.17 -11.14 21.88
C ALA A 563 2.67 -12.57 22.11
N ILE A 564 2.56 -13.39 21.08
CA ILE A 564 3.04 -14.78 21.06
C ILE A 564 4.28 -14.83 20.17
N ILE A 565 5.44 -15.15 20.75
CA ILE A 565 6.69 -15.31 20.00
C ILE A 565 6.76 -16.74 19.47
N GLU A 566 6.74 -16.92 18.16
CA GLU A 566 6.82 -18.21 17.49
C GLU A 566 8.26 -18.65 17.25
N SER A 567 9.14 -17.71 16.93
CA SER A 567 10.56 -17.98 16.68
C SER A 567 11.46 -16.82 17.06
N THR A 568 12.68 -17.15 17.47
CA THR A 568 13.75 -16.19 17.79
C THR A 568 15.01 -16.59 17.05
N ARG A 569 15.61 -15.67 16.32
CA ARG A 569 16.87 -15.86 15.60
C ARG A 569 17.89 -14.80 16.04
N LEU A 570 19.10 -15.24 16.34
CA LEU A 570 20.22 -14.36 16.68
C LEU A 570 21.08 -14.16 15.44
N GLU A 571 21.34 -12.91 15.07
CA GLU A 571 22.23 -12.54 13.97
C GLU A 571 23.25 -11.53 14.50
N LYS A 572 24.48 -12.01 14.72
CA LYS A 572 25.64 -11.23 15.23
C LYS A 572 25.24 -10.22 16.34
N ASP A 573 24.84 -8.99 15.99
CA ASP A 573 24.52 -7.90 16.93
C ASP A 573 23.02 -7.65 17.08
N GLU A 574 22.18 -8.41 16.35
CA GLU A 574 20.71 -8.22 16.33
C GLU A 574 19.97 -9.51 16.70
N VAL A 575 18.80 -9.34 17.27
CA VAL A 575 17.82 -10.41 17.48
C VAL A 575 16.59 -10.16 16.61
N ILE A 576 16.10 -11.24 15.99
CA ILE A 576 14.89 -11.22 15.18
C ILE A 576 13.85 -12.09 15.89
N PHE A 577 12.75 -11.48 16.30
CA PHE A 577 11.59 -12.20 16.79
C PHE A 577 10.52 -12.25 15.71
N LYS A 578 9.92 -13.41 15.51
CA LYS A 578 8.69 -13.55 14.72
C LYS A 578 7.59 -14.09 15.62
N GLY A 579 6.38 -13.59 15.42
CA GLY A 579 5.25 -14.00 16.24
C GLY A 579 3.95 -13.31 15.83
N GLU A 580 2.98 -13.37 16.72
CA GLU A 580 1.65 -12.80 16.54
C GLU A 580 1.30 -11.87 17.69
N ILE A 581 0.54 -10.82 17.38
CA ILE A 581 0.09 -9.84 18.36
C ILE A 581 -1.31 -9.32 17.99
N PRO A 582 -2.23 -9.13 18.96
CA PRO A 582 -3.50 -8.46 18.69
C PRO A 582 -3.26 -7.02 18.21
N ALA A 583 -4.00 -6.59 17.17
CA ALA A 583 -3.81 -5.25 16.62
C ALA A 583 -4.02 -4.12 17.64
N ARG A 584 -4.86 -4.34 18.68
CA ARG A 584 -5.07 -3.38 19.78
C ARG A 584 -3.82 -3.09 20.59
N CYS A 585 -2.90 -4.05 20.68
CA CYS A 585 -1.71 -3.95 21.54
C CYS A 585 -0.44 -3.49 20.83
N ILE A 586 -0.41 -3.55 19.49
CA ILE A 586 0.82 -3.28 18.70
C ILE A 586 1.34 -1.85 18.88
N GLY A 587 0.45 -0.86 19.02
CA GLY A 587 0.84 0.53 19.18
C GLY A 587 1.63 0.78 20.47
N GLU A 588 1.14 0.26 21.58
CA GLU A 588 1.82 0.37 22.88
C GLU A 588 3.13 -0.42 22.89
N TYR A 589 3.13 -1.63 22.33
CA TYR A 589 4.34 -2.46 22.22
C TYR A 589 5.44 -1.76 21.41
N ARG A 590 5.10 -1.16 20.27
CA ARG A 590 6.06 -0.37 19.46
C ARG A 590 6.59 0.84 20.21
N ASN A 591 5.73 1.55 20.93
CA ASN A 591 6.14 2.73 21.70
C ASN A 591 7.14 2.36 22.81
N ASP A 592 6.87 1.31 23.56
CA ASP A 592 7.79 0.83 24.59
C ASP A 592 9.11 0.33 24.01
N LEU A 593 9.06 -0.43 22.90
CA LEU A 593 10.24 -0.88 22.15
C LEU A 593 11.10 0.32 21.73
N ASN A 594 10.51 1.32 21.10
CA ASN A 594 11.22 2.50 20.62
C ASN A 594 11.83 3.30 21.78
N PHE A 595 11.11 3.39 22.88
CA PHE A 595 11.59 4.11 24.07
C PHE A 595 12.88 3.52 24.63
N TYR A 596 12.90 2.21 24.95
CA TYR A 596 14.09 1.64 25.59
C TYR A 596 15.20 1.27 24.62
N THR A 597 14.91 1.10 23.31
CA THR A 597 15.93 0.87 22.28
C THR A 597 16.45 2.16 21.66
N ASN A 598 15.96 3.33 22.09
CA ASN A 598 16.26 4.64 21.50
C ASN A 598 16.01 4.66 19.99
N GLY A 599 14.91 4.07 19.53
CA GLY A 599 14.53 4.01 18.12
C GLY A 599 15.34 3.01 17.26
N ARG A 600 16.21 2.18 17.88
CA ARG A 600 17.02 1.18 17.16
C ARG A 600 16.27 -0.11 16.84
N SER A 601 15.03 -0.28 17.33
CA SER A 601 14.20 -1.43 17.00
C SER A 601 13.25 -1.11 15.84
N VAL A 602 12.93 -2.12 15.04
CA VAL A 602 11.92 -2.03 13.98
C VAL A 602 10.98 -3.22 14.08
N CYS A 603 9.70 -2.94 14.19
CA CYS A 603 8.64 -3.95 14.26
C CYS A 603 7.77 -3.85 13.00
N ILE A 604 7.91 -4.84 12.13
CA ILE A 604 7.11 -5.00 10.91
C ILE A 604 5.87 -5.81 11.27
N THR A 605 4.73 -5.41 10.75
CA THR A 605 3.48 -6.14 10.98
C THR A 605 2.71 -6.32 9.68
N GLU A 606 2.12 -7.51 9.52
CA GLU A 606 1.20 -7.83 8.44
C GLU A 606 -0.08 -8.41 9.05
N LEU A 607 -1.25 -8.16 8.45
CA LEU A 607 -2.49 -8.77 8.92
C LEU A 607 -2.43 -10.28 8.70
N LYS A 608 -2.46 -11.06 9.78
CA LYS A 608 -2.52 -12.53 9.71
C LYS A 608 -3.96 -13.01 9.49
N GLY A 609 -4.93 -12.28 10.01
CA GLY A 609 -6.35 -12.60 9.97
C GLY A 609 -7.04 -12.20 11.27
N TYR A 610 -8.21 -12.74 11.48
CA TYR A 610 -9.00 -12.51 12.67
C TYR A 610 -8.99 -13.76 13.57
N GLN A 611 -8.98 -13.57 14.88
CA GLN A 611 -9.05 -14.65 15.88
C GLN A 611 -10.10 -14.30 16.93
N GLU A 612 -10.56 -15.31 17.69
CA GLU A 612 -11.52 -15.10 18.76
C GLU A 612 -10.94 -14.21 19.85
N THR A 613 -11.68 -13.16 20.22
CA THR A 613 -11.23 -12.28 21.31
C THR A 613 -11.32 -12.99 22.66
N SER A 614 -10.30 -12.81 23.49
CA SER A 614 -10.25 -13.35 24.86
C SER A 614 -10.75 -12.36 25.91
N GLY A 615 -11.18 -11.14 25.52
CA GLY A 615 -11.62 -10.07 26.42
C GLY A 615 -13.13 -9.95 26.57
N GLU A 616 -13.56 -8.95 27.37
CA GLU A 616 -14.97 -8.59 27.43
C GLU A 616 -15.48 -8.12 26.07
N PRO A 617 -16.76 -8.44 25.72
CA PRO A 617 -17.33 -8.03 24.46
C PRO A 617 -17.36 -6.50 24.29
N VAL A 618 -16.80 -6.01 23.21
CA VAL A 618 -16.83 -4.59 22.86
C VAL A 618 -18.07 -4.31 22.03
N PHE A 619 -18.95 -3.46 22.53
CA PHE A 619 -20.18 -3.08 21.86
C PHE A 619 -19.98 -1.82 21.01
N GLN A 620 -20.54 -1.85 19.80
CA GLN A 620 -20.67 -0.68 18.95
C GLN A 620 -22.16 -0.27 18.89
N PRO A 621 -22.49 1.03 19.02
CA PRO A 621 -23.86 1.49 18.82
C PRO A 621 -24.37 1.10 17.44
N ARG A 622 -25.59 0.59 17.39
CA ARG A 622 -26.21 0.26 16.09
C ARG A 622 -26.58 1.53 15.33
N ARG A 623 -26.31 1.52 14.02
CA ARG A 623 -26.81 2.57 13.12
C ARG A 623 -28.34 2.54 13.11
N PRO A 624 -29.04 3.62 13.44
CA PRO A 624 -30.49 3.61 13.42
C PRO A 624 -31.01 3.59 12.00
N ASN A 625 -32.09 2.89 11.87
CA ASN A 625 -32.91 2.92 10.69
C ASN A 625 -34.35 3.10 11.17
N SER A 626 -34.88 4.32 11.08
CA SER A 626 -36.17 4.69 11.67
C SER A 626 -37.32 3.74 11.28
N ARG A 627 -37.26 3.10 10.12
CA ARG A 627 -38.21 2.13 9.64
C ARG A 627 -37.99 0.74 10.24
N LEU A 628 -36.74 0.28 10.28
CA LEU A 628 -36.38 -1.01 10.88
C LEU A 628 -36.46 -0.99 12.40
N ASP A 629 -36.12 0.12 13.04
CA ASP A 629 -36.10 0.22 14.51
C ASP A 629 -37.51 0.16 15.09
N LYS A 630 -38.49 0.76 14.42
CA LYS A 630 -39.91 0.62 14.82
C LYS A 630 -40.34 -0.86 14.79
N VAL A 631 -39.97 -1.57 13.76
CA VAL A 631 -40.32 -2.99 13.61
C VAL A 631 -39.50 -3.86 14.58
N ARG A 632 -38.22 -3.61 14.75
CA ARG A 632 -37.39 -4.26 15.78
C ARG A 632 -38.00 -4.14 17.17
N HIS A 633 -38.47 -2.95 17.51
CA HIS A 633 -39.12 -2.69 18.79
C HIS A 633 -40.42 -3.51 18.97
N MET A 634 -41.17 -3.72 17.91
CA MET A 634 -42.35 -4.61 17.93
C MET A 634 -41.95 -6.07 18.22
N PHE A 635 -40.90 -6.56 17.59
CA PHE A 635 -40.39 -7.91 17.84
C PHE A 635 -39.77 -8.10 19.25
N GLN A 636 -39.18 -7.05 19.83
CA GLN A 636 -38.59 -7.08 21.17
C GLN A 636 -39.65 -7.13 22.28
N LYS A 637 -40.84 -6.56 22.06
CA LYS A 637 -41.91 -6.54 23.08
C LYS A 637 -42.67 -7.87 23.21
N ILE A 638 -42.47 -8.80 22.29
CA ILE A 638 -43.21 -10.06 22.22
C ILE A 638 -42.36 -11.25 22.68
N MET A 639 -41.03 -11.06 22.83
CA MET A 639 -40.12 -11.99 23.49
C MET A 639 -40.01 -11.68 24.98
#